data_ed5ead7440c937e050690a69fdf6ffcf
#
_entry.id   ed5ead7440c937e050690a69fdf6ffcf
#
_cell.length_a   1.000
_cell.length_b   1.000
_cell.length_c   1.000
_cell.angle_alpha   90.00
_cell.angle_beta   90.00
_cell.angle_gamma   90.00
#
_symmetry.space_group_name_H-M   'P 1'
#
loop_
_entity.id
_entity.type
_entity.pdbx_description
1 polymer ?
#
loop_
_entity_poly.entity_id
_entity_poly.type
_entity_poly.pdbx_seq_one_letter_code
_entity_poly.pdbx_strand_id
1 'polypeptide(L)'
;MRHLILCSVMWLCGLMMAVGQNVPQVIPALQQWKSAKGKLVLPEKGKVIISPDEAKELKEGAEILVQDLKDMFGWDYRVVTGKKEKGAVCLALGKPDKTLGEEGYRMDVRSEVTIEAPTSKGVFWGTRTLLQMIHNQPEGLMKGRATDFPLYPNRGFMIDVARKFFTMDFLRDYVKILSFYKLNELQVHLNDNGFVQFFGNDWNKTYAAFRLESERFPGLTAKDGSYTKEEFRDFQLMAARYGINVIPEIDVPAHSLSFTHYNPRLAADKKEYGMDHLDLYKQEVYDFVDTLFDEYLSGENPVFVGPEVHIGTDEYNRKESEQFRHFTNHYLDFVSKYGKTPRLWGSLNVMKGNTPVDLKGKVVSAWNYDWMDVQTCLDAGAKVVNLCDGLLYLVPAAHYYYDYLNYQWLYENWMPEMMRPEDPKMTVRHPNFLGAMLAVWTDHVGNGISQQDVHGRTFPGLQMVCEKMWKGENKDKVPFEQFMALCATTPEAPGVNLLAKVDKRTELTETGKEVTLSGTEAVTTEVDEIGYPYAVEFELCPDSAPNIDAILFKGPHSEFVSNWQNTGKFAFRRDGYEFVFHSYRLPAGQWTKIRIEGDAKGTSLFVDGQLQERLEGRVSEHYNEVHKRKDRIWYQETLIFPLKQLGDARMGFKGKVRNLICIPL
;
A
#
# COMPACT_ATOMS: atom_id res chain seq x y z
N MET A 1 37.34 -12.44 22.51
CA MET A 1 35.94 -12.92 22.53
C MET A 1 35.06 -12.32 21.42
N ARG A 2 35.35 -11.12 20.87
CA ARG A 2 34.53 -10.50 19.76
C ARG A 2 34.76 -11.12 18.38
N HIS A 3 35.91 -11.73 18.10
CA HIS A 3 36.19 -12.38 16.79
C HIS A 3 35.63 -13.80 16.65
N LEU A 4 35.25 -14.45 17.75
CA LEU A 4 34.64 -15.78 17.72
C LEU A 4 33.12 -15.73 17.46
N ILE A 5 32.45 -14.58 17.70
CA ILE A 5 31.01 -14.39 17.46
C ILE A 5 30.74 -14.10 15.98
N LEU A 6 31.63 -13.38 15.29
CA LEU A 6 31.45 -13.10 13.85
C LEU A 6 31.61 -14.37 12.97
N CYS A 7 32.53 -15.26 13.34
CA CYS A 7 32.70 -16.53 12.62
C CYS A 7 31.54 -17.52 12.84
N SER A 8 30.90 -17.50 14.02
CA SER A 8 29.74 -18.36 14.29
C SER A 8 28.48 -17.93 13.58
N VAL A 9 28.28 -16.62 13.36
CA VAL A 9 27.13 -16.12 12.60
C VAL A 9 27.27 -16.43 11.10
N MET A 10 28.46 -16.32 10.53
CA MET A 10 28.72 -16.74 9.13
C MET A 10 28.61 -18.25 8.92
N TRP A 11 28.95 -19.08 9.95
CA TRP A 11 28.79 -20.52 9.89
C TRP A 11 27.35 -20.98 10.09
N LEU A 12 26.55 -20.30 10.93
CA LEU A 12 25.12 -20.56 11.05
C LEU A 12 24.33 -20.19 9.76
N CYS A 13 24.68 -19.10 9.09
CA CYS A 13 24.09 -18.78 7.77
C CYS A 13 24.43 -19.83 6.70
N GLY A 14 25.61 -20.46 6.77
CA GLY A 14 26.02 -21.53 5.84
C GLY A 14 25.36 -22.89 6.09
N LEU A 15 24.89 -23.18 7.31
CA LEU A 15 24.23 -24.45 7.64
C LEU A 15 22.70 -24.41 7.53
N MET A 16 22.07 -23.22 7.54
CA MET A 16 20.62 -23.09 7.35
C MET A 16 20.15 -23.17 5.89
N MET A 17 21.05 -23.24 4.90
CA MET A 17 20.72 -23.37 3.47
C MET A 17 20.39 -24.79 3.01
N ALA A 18 20.29 -25.77 3.88
CA ALA A 18 20.22 -27.20 3.50
C ALA A 18 18.82 -27.81 3.43
N VAL A 19 17.75 -27.10 3.78
CA VAL A 19 16.37 -27.62 3.69
C VAL A 19 15.56 -26.69 2.82
N GLY A 20 15.44 -27.02 1.52
CA GLY A 20 14.63 -26.29 0.54
C GLY A 20 15.28 -26.04 -0.82
N GLN A 21 16.45 -26.60 -1.09
CA GLN A 21 17.26 -26.33 -2.32
C GLN A 21 16.63 -26.76 -3.65
N ASN A 22 15.45 -27.37 -3.66
CA ASN A 22 14.84 -27.91 -4.88
C ASN A 22 13.53 -27.22 -5.32
N VAL A 23 13.11 -26.13 -4.68
CA VAL A 23 11.90 -25.38 -5.02
C VAL A 23 12.23 -23.89 -5.17
N PRO A 24 11.76 -23.23 -6.25
CA PRO A 24 11.93 -21.77 -6.38
C PRO A 24 11.35 -21.02 -5.21
N GLN A 25 12.10 -20.10 -4.62
CA GLN A 25 11.64 -19.22 -3.55
C GLN A 25 10.94 -18.03 -4.19
N VAL A 26 9.64 -17.92 -4.02
CA VAL A 26 8.78 -16.83 -4.52
C VAL A 26 7.65 -16.54 -3.53
N ILE A 27 7.10 -15.35 -3.55
CA ILE A 27 5.98 -14.91 -2.72
C ILE A 27 4.82 -14.48 -3.63
N PRO A 28 3.64 -15.08 -3.54
CA PRO A 28 3.32 -16.29 -2.77
C PRO A 28 4.00 -17.55 -3.32
N ALA A 29 4.25 -18.51 -2.42
CA ALA A 29 4.90 -19.78 -2.74
C ALA A 29 4.07 -20.61 -3.73
N LEU A 30 4.75 -21.35 -4.59
CA LEU A 30 4.11 -22.24 -5.58
C LEU A 30 3.26 -23.33 -4.93
N GLN A 31 2.10 -23.64 -5.52
CA GLN A 31 1.30 -24.80 -5.08
C GLN A 31 2.05 -26.10 -5.27
N GLN A 32 2.65 -26.31 -6.43
CA GLN A 32 3.40 -27.51 -6.76
C GLN A 32 4.63 -27.19 -7.63
N TRP A 33 5.73 -27.87 -7.34
CA TRP A 33 6.94 -27.82 -8.15
C TRP A 33 7.51 -29.23 -8.35
N LYS A 34 7.82 -29.59 -9.61
CA LYS A 34 8.55 -30.81 -9.96
C LYS A 34 9.90 -30.42 -10.54
N SER A 35 10.97 -30.62 -9.77
CA SER A 35 12.34 -30.29 -10.18
C SER A 35 12.82 -31.16 -11.33
N ALA A 36 13.67 -30.58 -12.18
CA ALA A 36 14.45 -31.30 -13.20
C ALA A 36 15.94 -30.93 -13.07
N LYS A 37 16.84 -31.70 -13.63
CA LYS A 37 18.28 -31.44 -13.54
C LYS A 37 18.69 -30.24 -14.36
N GLY A 38 19.57 -29.40 -13.80
CA GLY A 38 20.22 -28.27 -14.45
C GLY A 38 19.50 -26.92 -14.29
N LYS A 39 20.11 -25.89 -14.79
CA LYS A 39 19.60 -24.51 -14.79
C LYS A 39 19.39 -24.03 -16.23
N LEU A 40 18.54 -23.03 -16.40
CA LEU A 40 18.35 -22.26 -17.63
C LEU A 40 18.83 -20.83 -17.37
N VAL A 41 19.85 -20.40 -18.10
CA VAL A 41 20.25 -19.00 -18.13
C VAL A 41 19.50 -18.32 -19.27
N LEU A 42 18.68 -17.33 -18.94
CA LEU A 42 18.03 -16.48 -19.92
C LEU A 42 19.00 -15.40 -20.39
N PRO A 43 19.00 -15.05 -21.68
CA PRO A 43 19.87 -13.97 -22.18
C PRO A 43 19.31 -12.60 -21.74
N GLU A 44 20.18 -11.62 -21.55
CA GLU A 44 19.79 -10.22 -21.26
C GLU A 44 19.06 -9.55 -22.43
N LYS A 45 19.25 -10.04 -23.66
CA LYS A 45 18.50 -9.65 -24.85
C LYS A 45 17.74 -10.84 -25.40
N GLY A 46 16.42 -10.71 -25.45
CA GLY A 46 15.60 -11.87 -25.74
C GLY A 46 14.23 -11.58 -26.33
N LYS A 47 13.40 -12.61 -26.33
CA LYS A 47 12.06 -12.56 -26.91
C LYS A 47 11.03 -13.07 -25.90
N VAL A 48 9.90 -12.38 -25.84
CA VAL A 48 8.63 -12.92 -25.32
C VAL A 48 7.81 -13.35 -26.53
N ILE A 49 7.56 -14.66 -26.67
CA ILE A 49 6.91 -15.25 -27.85
C ILE A 49 5.46 -15.60 -27.50
N ILE A 50 4.53 -15.14 -28.34
CA ILE A 50 3.11 -15.49 -28.29
C ILE A 50 2.69 -16.13 -29.64
N SER A 51 1.70 -17.02 -29.61
CA SER A 51 1.14 -17.56 -30.84
C SER A 51 0.39 -16.46 -31.62
N PRO A 52 0.46 -16.44 -32.97
CA PRO A 52 -0.33 -15.50 -33.76
C PRO A 52 -1.82 -15.54 -33.46
N ASP A 53 -2.38 -16.74 -33.20
CA ASP A 53 -3.81 -16.94 -32.91
C ASP A 53 -4.21 -16.43 -31.54
N GLU A 54 -3.26 -16.28 -30.59
CA GLU A 54 -3.45 -15.85 -29.21
C GLU A 54 -2.98 -14.39 -28.98
N ALA A 55 -2.47 -13.74 -30.02
CA ALA A 55 -1.83 -12.42 -29.91
C ALA A 55 -2.77 -11.35 -29.34
N LYS A 56 -4.06 -11.39 -29.69
CA LYS A 56 -5.04 -10.42 -29.23
C LYS A 56 -5.19 -10.46 -27.69
N GLU A 57 -5.14 -11.64 -27.08
CA GLU A 57 -5.39 -11.84 -25.66
C GLU A 57 -4.12 -11.74 -24.81
N LEU A 58 -2.94 -12.08 -25.38
CA LEU A 58 -1.70 -12.17 -24.61
C LEU A 58 -0.76 -10.97 -24.81
N LYS A 59 -0.97 -10.13 -25.84
CA LYS A 59 -0.04 -9.05 -26.20
C LYS A 59 0.18 -8.07 -25.06
N GLU A 60 -0.88 -7.61 -24.42
CA GLU A 60 -0.80 -6.63 -23.35
C GLU A 60 0.02 -7.15 -22.16
N GLY A 61 -0.27 -8.35 -21.67
CA GLY A 61 0.50 -8.98 -20.60
C GLY A 61 1.97 -9.26 -20.99
N ALA A 62 2.22 -9.57 -22.26
CA ALA A 62 3.58 -9.74 -22.79
C ALA A 62 4.34 -8.41 -22.83
N GLU A 63 3.71 -7.31 -23.22
CA GLU A 63 4.30 -5.96 -23.22
C GLU A 63 4.61 -5.48 -21.81
N ILE A 64 3.74 -5.74 -20.83
CA ILE A 64 4.00 -5.47 -19.42
C ILE A 64 5.22 -6.28 -18.95
N LEU A 65 5.28 -7.58 -19.26
CA LEU A 65 6.45 -8.40 -18.89
C LEU A 65 7.76 -7.86 -19.48
N VAL A 66 7.76 -7.40 -20.74
CA VAL A 66 8.95 -6.80 -21.37
C VAL A 66 9.39 -5.54 -20.63
N GLN A 67 8.44 -4.66 -20.26
CA GLN A 67 8.75 -3.47 -19.48
C GLN A 67 9.28 -3.82 -18.09
N ASP A 68 8.67 -4.79 -17.40
CA ASP A 68 9.10 -5.24 -16.09
C ASP A 68 10.50 -5.86 -16.08
N LEU A 69 10.86 -6.62 -17.13
CA LEU A 69 12.22 -7.15 -17.30
C LEU A 69 13.25 -6.03 -17.48
N LYS A 70 12.86 -4.95 -18.17
CA LYS A 70 13.69 -3.75 -18.30
C LYS A 70 13.84 -3.03 -16.98
N ASP A 71 12.73 -2.81 -16.26
CA ASP A 71 12.72 -2.03 -15.01
C ASP A 71 13.45 -2.74 -13.87
N MET A 72 13.35 -4.08 -13.78
CA MET A 72 14.02 -4.86 -12.72
C MET A 72 15.47 -5.20 -13.01
N PHE A 73 15.81 -5.49 -14.29
CA PHE A 73 17.09 -6.11 -14.64
C PHE A 73 17.87 -5.34 -15.71
N GLY A 74 17.28 -4.29 -16.31
CA GLY A 74 17.87 -3.59 -17.46
C GLY A 74 17.88 -4.43 -18.76
N TRP A 75 17.10 -5.51 -18.82
CA TRP A 75 17.09 -6.42 -19.94
C TRP A 75 16.32 -5.88 -21.15
N ASP A 76 16.80 -6.20 -22.35
CA ASP A 76 16.24 -5.76 -23.63
C ASP A 76 15.45 -6.90 -24.30
N TYR A 77 14.18 -7.05 -23.94
CA TYR A 77 13.26 -8.03 -24.50
C TYR A 77 12.28 -7.35 -25.46
N ARG A 78 11.72 -8.14 -26.39
CA ARG A 78 10.65 -7.69 -27.29
C ARG A 78 9.57 -8.76 -27.45
N VAL A 79 8.33 -8.34 -27.61
CA VAL A 79 7.22 -9.24 -27.96
C VAL A 79 7.30 -9.59 -29.44
N VAL A 80 7.21 -10.88 -29.75
CA VAL A 80 7.14 -11.39 -31.12
C VAL A 80 6.09 -12.49 -31.22
N THR A 81 5.48 -12.60 -32.40
CA THR A 81 4.59 -13.74 -32.72
C THR A 81 5.42 -14.83 -33.42
N GLY A 82 5.21 -16.09 -33.01
CA GLY A 82 5.96 -17.17 -33.62
C GLY A 82 5.91 -18.49 -32.87
N LYS A 83 6.85 -19.38 -33.24
CA LYS A 83 7.04 -20.67 -32.57
C LYS A 83 8.03 -20.54 -31.40
N LYS A 84 7.95 -21.44 -30.43
CA LYS A 84 8.86 -21.52 -29.29
C LYS A 84 10.33 -21.61 -29.75
N GLU A 85 11.18 -20.84 -29.09
CA GLU A 85 12.63 -20.80 -29.37
C GLU A 85 13.41 -21.03 -28.06
N LYS A 86 14.57 -21.65 -28.16
CA LYS A 86 15.51 -21.84 -27.06
C LYS A 86 15.91 -20.47 -26.45
N GLY A 87 15.88 -20.36 -25.12
CA GLY A 87 16.24 -19.13 -24.40
C GLY A 87 15.17 -18.05 -24.42
N ALA A 88 14.00 -18.29 -25.01
CA ALA A 88 12.87 -17.35 -25.00
C ALA A 88 11.93 -17.58 -23.81
N VAL A 89 11.07 -16.61 -23.56
CA VAL A 89 9.86 -16.74 -22.71
C VAL A 89 8.67 -16.90 -23.65
N CYS A 90 7.95 -18.01 -23.52
CA CYS A 90 6.81 -18.35 -24.36
C CYS A 90 5.51 -18.29 -23.54
N LEU A 91 4.55 -17.47 -23.95
CA LEU A 91 3.23 -17.36 -23.33
C LEU A 91 2.20 -18.05 -24.23
N ALA A 92 1.30 -18.84 -23.64
CA ALA A 92 0.30 -19.60 -24.38
C ALA A 92 -1.01 -19.74 -23.61
N LEU A 93 -2.12 -19.81 -24.35
CA LEU A 93 -3.42 -20.22 -23.81
C LEU A 93 -3.58 -21.73 -23.91
N GLY A 94 -4.02 -22.32 -22.82
CA GLY A 94 -4.32 -23.74 -22.71
C GLY A 94 -5.81 -24.03 -22.77
N LYS A 95 -6.16 -25.30 -22.69
CA LYS A 95 -7.54 -25.73 -22.55
C LYS A 95 -8.08 -25.40 -21.15
N PRO A 96 -9.42 -25.25 -21.00
CA PRO A 96 -10.05 -25.15 -19.68
C PRO A 96 -9.58 -26.27 -18.74
N ASP A 97 -9.18 -25.90 -17.53
CA ASP A 97 -8.67 -26.81 -16.50
C ASP A 97 -9.30 -26.47 -15.16
N LYS A 98 -10.04 -27.42 -14.57
CA LYS A 98 -10.75 -27.18 -13.30
C LYS A 98 -9.81 -26.90 -12.13
N THR A 99 -8.59 -27.45 -12.14
CA THR A 99 -7.60 -27.23 -11.08
C THR A 99 -7.03 -25.82 -11.16
N LEU A 100 -6.76 -25.33 -12.38
CA LEU A 100 -6.21 -23.99 -12.60
C LEU A 100 -7.27 -22.90 -12.46
N GLY A 101 -8.53 -23.20 -12.82
CA GLY A 101 -9.59 -22.19 -12.86
C GLY A 101 -9.23 -21.04 -13.81
N GLU A 102 -9.60 -19.81 -13.43
CA GLU A 102 -9.34 -18.63 -14.25
C GLU A 102 -7.96 -17.99 -13.98
N GLU A 103 -7.36 -18.26 -12.84
CA GLU A 103 -6.15 -17.57 -12.40
C GLU A 103 -4.91 -18.47 -12.26
N GLY A 104 -5.08 -19.78 -12.36
CA GLY A 104 -3.97 -20.73 -12.28
C GLY A 104 -3.24 -20.88 -13.60
N TYR A 105 -1.98 -21.36 -13.53
CA TYR A 105 -1.12 -21.55 -14.67
C TYR A 105 -0.18 -22.77 -14.49
N ARG A 106 0.42 -23.18 -15.58
CA ARG A 106 1.58 -24.08 -15.60
C ARG A 106 2.78 -23.31 -16.13
N MET A 107 3.94 -23.55 -15.52
CA MET A 107 5.22 -23.02 -16.00
C MET A 107 6.20 -24.17 -16.18
N ASP A 108 6.71 -24.35 -17.39
CA ASP A 108 7.80 -25.27 -17.71
C ASP A 108 9.10 -24.49 -17.95
N VAL A 109 10.14 -24.83 -17.19
CA VAL A 109 11.50 -24.27 -17.35
C VAL A 109 12.39 -25.39 -17.91
N ARG A 110 12.76 -25.32 -19.19
CA ARG A 110 13.58 -26.36 -19.89
C ARG A 110 14.71 -25.72 -20.67
N SER A 111 14.64 -25.70 -22.02
CA SER A 111 15.50 -24.93 -22.91
C SER A 111 14.95 -23.49 -23.12
N GLU A 112 13.72 -23.28 -22.83
CA GLU A 112 12.99 -22.01 -22.76
C GLU A 112 12.08 -22.01 -21.52
N VAL A 113 11.48 -20.87 -21.21
CA VAL A 113 10.39 -20.78 -20.24
C VAL A 113 9.07 -20.80 -21.01
N THR A 114 8.16 -21.72 -20.67
CA THR A 114 6.78 -21.69 -21.18
C THR A 114 5.81 -21.46 -20.04
N ILE A 115 4.94 -20.47 -20.15
CA ILE A 115 3.83 -20.19 -19.24
C ILE A 115 2.53 -20.43 -20.00
N GLU A 116 1.72 -21.37 -19.52
CA GLU A 116 0.45 -21.75 -20.14
C GLU A 116 -0.68 -21.73 -19.10
N ALA A 117 -1.81 -21.13 -19.45
CA ALA A 117 -2.98 -21.08 -18.59
C ALA A 117 -4.28 -21.08 -19.40
N PRO A 118 -5.44 -21.44 -18.80
CA PRO A 118 -6.74 -21.35 -19.48
C PRO A 118 -7.15 -19.94 -19.90
N THR A 119 -6.59 -18.89 -19.25
CA THR A 119 -6.91 -17.49 -19.48
C THR A 119 -5.66 -16.64 -19.57
N SER A 120 -5.78 -15.45 -20.16
CA SER A 120 -4.70 -14.43 -20.15
C SER A 120 -4.33 -13.98 -18.74
N LYS A 121 -5.30 -13.94 -17.81
CA LYS A 121 -5.08 -13.60 -16.39
C LYS A 121 -4.18 -14.64 -15.70
N GLY A 122 -4.40 -15.94 -15.93
CA GLY A 122 -3.53 -16.99 -15.41
C GLY A 122 -2.12 -16.92 -15.99
N VAL A 123 -1.98 -16.66 -17.31
CA VAL A 123 -0.67 -16.44 -17.95
C VAL A 123 0.04 -15.25 -17.31
N PHE A 124 -0.68 -14.15 -17.06
CA PHE A 124 -0.14 -12.96 -16.44
C PHE A 124 0.41 -13.23 -15.02
N TRP A 125 -0.32 -13.99 -14.18
CA TRP A 125 0.19 -14.38 -12.85
C TRP A 125 1.44 -15.26 -12.95
N GLY A 126 1.56 -16.09 -13.96
CA GLY A 126 2.79 -16.84 -14.22
C GLY A 126 3.98 -15.93 -14.52
N THR A 127 3.78 -14.79 -15.19
CA THR A 127 4.88 -13.82 -15.44
C THR A 127 5.36 -13.18 -14.14
N ARG A 128 4.48 -12.92 -13.16
CA ARG A 128 4.88 -12.39 -11.84
C ARG A 128 5.78 -13.37 -11.10
N THR A 129 5.46 -14.65 -11.14
CA THR A 129 6.34 -15.72 -10.61
C THR A 129 7.68 -15.77 -11.33
N LEU A 130 7.69 -15.70 -12.66
CA LEU A 130 8.92 -15.71 -13.43
C LEU A 130 9.87 -14.57 -13.04
N LEU A 131 9.36 -13.35 -12.87
CA LEU A 131 10.16 -12.19 -12.46
C LEU A 131 10.82 -12.42 -11.08
N GLN A 132 10.08 -12.94 -10.11
CA GLN A 132 10.63 -13.27 -8.80
C GLN A 132 11.65 -14.42 -8.88
N MET A 133 11.41 -15.44 -9.73
CA MET A 133 12.38 -16.51 -9.96
C MET A 133 13.69 -15.99 -10.56
N ILE A 134 13.62 -15.07 -11.53
CA ILE A 134 14.83 -14.44 -12.11
C ILE A 134 15.60 -13.68 -11.04
N HIS A 135 14.90 -12.86 -10.25
CA HIS A 135 15.51 -12.09 -9.17
C HIS A 135 16.21 -12.97 -8.13
N ASN A 136 15.53 -14.03 -7.66
CA ASN A 136 16.03 -14.90 -6.59
C ASN A 136 17.02 -15.98 -7.09
N GLN A 137 17.23 -16.12 -8.40
CA GLN A 137 18.09 -17.11 -9.02
C GLN A 137 19.02 -16.46 -10.08
N PRO A 138 19.89 -15.51 -9.71
CA PRO A 138 20.69 -14.73 -10.66
C PRO A 138 21.66 -15.58 -11.51
N GLU A 139 22.04 -16.76 -11.01
CA GLU A 139 22.91 -17.69 -11.75
C GLU A 139 22.16 -18.60 -12.76
N GLY A 140 20.85 -18.39 -12.92
CA GLY A 140 19.98 -19.14 -13.82
C GLY A 140 18.87 -19.92 -13.10
N LEU A 141 17.73 -19.98 -13.78
CA LEU A 141 16.50 -20.60 -13.30
C LEU A 141 16.64 -22.11 -13.13
N MET A 142 16.22 -22.64 -12.01
CA MET A 142 16.08 -24.10 -11.81
C MET A 142 15.11 -24.66 -12.84
N LYS A 143 15.54 -25.74 -13.55
CA LYS A 143 14.66 -26.46 -14.46
C LYS A 143 13.62 -27.26 -13.69
N GLY A 144 12.42 -27.29 -14.21
CA GLY A 144 11.29 -27.98 -13.59
C GLY A 144 9.95 -27.54 -14.15
N ARG A 145 8.89 -27.96 -13.47
CA ARG A 145 7.51 -27.61 -13.80
C ARG A 145 6.76 -27.14 -12.57
N ALA A 146 6.17 -25.95 -12.65
CA ALA A 146 5.17 -25.48 -11.70
C ALA A 146 3.75 -25.82 -12.16
N THR A 147 2.86 -26.12 -11.21
CA THR A 147 1.40 -26.01 -11.34
C THR A 147 0.94 -25.14 -10.19
N ASP A 148 0.37 -23.97 -10.50
CA ASP A 148 0.14 -22.94 -9.51
C ASP A 148 -1.23 -22.28 -9.72
N PHE A 149 -1.92 -21.98 -8.62
CA PHE A 149 -3.27 -21.43 -8.62
C PHE A 149 -3.62 -20.87 -7.23
N PRO A 150 -4.48 -19.84 -7.14
CA PRO A 150 -4.92 -19.30 -5.85
C PRO A 150 -5.94 -20.21 -5.17
N LEU A 151 -5.89 -20.28 -3.85
CA LEU A 151 -6.95 -20.94 -3.08
C LEU A 151 -8.19 -20.06 -2.91
N TYR A 152 -8.01 -18.74 -2.83
CA TYR A 152 -9.11 -17.80 -2.66
C TYR A 152 -9.20 -16.87 -3.88
N PRO A 153 -10.42 -16.68 -4.44
CA PRO A 153 -10.60 -15.89 -5.65
C PRO A 153 -10.36 -14.38 -5.43
N ASN A 154 -10.68 -13.86 -4.24
CA ASN A 154 -10.46 -12.47 -3.89
C ASN A 154 -9.29 -12.34 -2.91
N ARG A 155 -8.34 -11.50 -3.24
CA ARG A 155 -7.12 -11.25 -2.48
C ARG A 155 -6.87 -9.75 -2.54
N GLY A 156 -7.22 -9.05 -1.46
CA GLY A 156 -7.39 -7.62 -1.54
C GLY A 156 -6.54 -6.80 -0.58
N PHE A 157 -6.55 -5.52 -0.90
CA PHE A 157 -6.05 -4.45 -0.06
C PHE A 157 -7.04 -3.28 -0.08
N MET A 158 -7.27 -2.65 1.06
CA MET A 158 -8.11 -1.47 1.23
C MET A 158 -7.27 -0.35 1.80
N ILE A 159 -7.45 0.87 1.29
CA ILE A 159 -6.75 2.07 1.74
C ILE A 159 -7.71 3.23 1.97
N ASP A 160 -7.62 3.85 3.15
CA ASP A 160 -8.29 5.10 3.49
C ASP A 160 -7.49 6.28 2.91
N VAL A 161 -7.96 6.80 1.78
CA VAL A 161 -7.39 7.99 1.14
C VAL A 161 -8.07 9.27 1.59
N ALA A 162 -9.16 9.14 2.35
CA ALA A 162 -9.97 10.28 2.81
C ALA A 162 -9.30 11.04 3.93
N ARG A 163 -8.99 10.38 5.06
CA ARG A 163 -8.39 11.03 6.23
C ARG A 163 -6.94 11.46 5.99
N LYS A 164 -6.21 10.73 5.13
CA LYS A 164 -4.91 11.17 4.57
C LYS A 164 -4.96 11.07 3.06
N PHE A 165 -4.58 12.14 2.37
CA PHE A 165 -4.43 12.11 0.91
C PHE A 165 -3.21 11.28 0.51
N PHE A 166 -3.40 10.39 -0.46
CA PHE A 166 -2.36 9.66 -1.17
C PHE A 166 -2.31 10.12 -2.61
N THR A 167 -1.12 10.36 -3.15
CA THR A 167 -0.99 10.79 -4.54
C THR A 167 -1.43 9.70 -5.51
N MET A 168 -1.87 10.07 -6.69
CA MET A 168 -2.26 9.09 -7.71
C MET A 168 -1.06 8.21 -8.13
N ASP A 169 0.15 8.74 -8.12
CA ASP A 169 1.36 7.95 -8.42
C ASP A 169 1.60 6.87 -7.37
N PHE A 170 1.37 7.18 -6.09
CA PHE A 170 1.41 6.17 -5.02
C PHE A 170 0.38 5.06 -5.25
N LEU A 171 -0.85 5.39 -5.63
CA LEU A 171 -1.88 4.38 -5.91
C LEU A 171 -1.52 3.54 -7.14
N ARG A 172 -0.93 4.14 -8.18
CA ARG A 172 -0.43 3.42 -9.38
C ARG A 172 0.70 2.45 -9.00
N ASP A 173 1.61 2.86 -8.13
CA ASP A 173 2.66 1.97 -7.63
C ASP A 173 2.08 0.83 -6.79
N TYR A 174 1.05 1.10 -5.98
CA TYR A 174 0.33 0.05 -5.25
C TYR A 174 -0.34 -0.97 -6.18
N VAL A 175 -0.89 -0.54 -7.32
CA VAL A 175 -1.39 -1.48 -8.35
C VAL A 175 -0.28 -2.42 -8.81
N LYS A 176 0.93 -1.91 -9.07
CA LYS A 176 2.08 -2.75 -9.46
C LYS A 176 2.50 -3.69 -8.33
N ILE A 177 2.55 -3.20 -7.08
CA ILE A 177 2.87 -4.01 -5.89
C ILE A 177 1.86 -5.14 -5.74
N LEU A 178 0.57 -4.83 -5.69
CA LEU A 178 -0.50 -5.82 -5.56
C LEU A 178 -0.41 -6.88 -6.66
N SER A 179 -0.22 -6.44 -7.90
CA SER A 179 -0.06 -7.32 -9.06
C SER A 179 1.18 -8.23 -8.94
N PHE A 180 2.32 -7.70 -8.51
CA PHE A 180 3.56 -8.46 -8.37
C PHE A 180 3.45 -9.59 -7.35
N TYR A 181 2.65 -9.37 -6.28
CA TYR A 181 2.33 -10.34 -5.25
C TYR A 181 1.02 -11.11 -5.51
N LYS A 182 0.44 -11.01 -6.73
CA LYS A 182 -0.78 -11.74 -7.15
C LYS A 182 -2.01 -11.46 -6.28
N LEU A 183 -2.08 -10.28 -5.65
CA LEU A 183 -3.33 -9.73 -5.13
C LEU A 183 -4.16 -9.22 -6.33
N ASN A 184 -5.48 -9.11 -6.21
CA ASN A 184 -6.34 -8.79 -7.35
C ASN A 184 -7.45 -7.78 -7.05
N GLU A 185 -7.51 -7.22 -5.84
CA GLU A 185 -8.47 -6.19 -5.48
C GLU A 185 -7.82 -5.02 -4.73
N LEU A 186 -8.26 -3.82 -5.04
CA LEU A 186 -7.90 -2.58 -4.34
C LEU A 186 -9.16 -1.79 -4.02
N GLN A 187 -9.58 -1.74 -2.76
CA GLN A 187 -10.67 -0.88 -2.31
C GLN A 187 -10.12 0.49 -1.93
N VAL A 188 -10.74 1.55 -2.44
CA VAL A 188 -10.34 2.94 -2.21
C VAL A 188 -11.46 3.66 -1.48
N HIS A 189 -11.24 3.96 -0.21
CA HIS A 189 -12.18 4.64 0.68
C HIS A 189 -12.08 6.16 0.48
N LEU A 190 -13.09 6.76 -0.21
CA LEU A 190 -13.00 8.10 -0.80
C LEU A 190 -13.47 9.23 0.11
N ASN A 191 -14.27 8.94 1.14
CA ASN A 191 -14.74 9.96 2.10
C ASN A 191 -14.69 9.47 3.52
N ASP A 192 -14.27 10.36 4.41
CA ASP A 192 -14.32 10.16 5.86
C ASP A 192 -13.95 11.44 6.61
N ASN A 193 -13.86 11.34 7.95
CA ASN A 193 -13.53 12.43 8.85
C ASN A 193 -12.61 12.01 10.00
N GLY A 194 -11.95 12.99 10.58
CA GLY A 194 -11.19 12.81 11.82
C GLY A 194 -12.12 12.73 13.04
N PHE A 195 -11.57 12.34 14.17
CA PHE A 195 -12.30 12.28 15.42
C PHE A 195 -12.44 13.66 16.06
N VAL A 196 -13.66 14.06 16.38
CA VAL A 196 -14.03 15.40 16.85
C VAL A 196 -13.22 15.89 18.05
N GLN A 197 -12.81 15.00 18.96
CA GLN A 197 -11.99 15.36 20.13
C GLN A 197 -10.63 15.92 19.78
N PHE A 198 -10.06 15.58 18.63
CA PHE A 198 -8.79 16.12 18.16
C PHE A 198 -8.92 17.52 17.56
N PHE A 199 -10.16 17.99 17.37
CA PHE A 199 -10.51 19.31 16.83
C PHE A 199 -11.27 20.16 17.84
N GLY A 200 -10.99 19.96 19.14
CA GLY A 200 -11.59 20.73 20.23
C GLY A 200 -13.04 20.40 20.50
N ASN A 201 -13.51 19.20 20.16
CA ASN A 201 -14.91 18.75 20.24
C ASN A 201 -15.87 19.62 19.42
N ASP A 202 -15.39 20.20 18.32
CA ASP A 202 -16.14 21.06 17.42
C ASP A 202 -16.25 20.42 16.03
N TRP A 203 -17.41 19.93 15.68
CA TRP A 203 -17.66 19.28 14.39
C TRP A 203 -17.38 20.21 13.20
N ASN A 204 -17.59 21.52 13.33
CA ASN A 204 -17.31 22.48 12.25
C ASN A 204 -15.79 22.65 11.98
N LYS A 205 -14.96 22.31 12.96
CA LYS A 205 -13.50 22.34 12.85
C LYS A 205 -12.91 20.96 12.55
N THR A 206 -13.71 19.91 12.74
CA THR A 206 -13.24 18.54 12.50
C THR A 206 -12.91 18.35 11.04
N TYR A 207 -11.73 17.80 10.79
CA TYR A 207 -11.29 17.49 9.43
C TYR A 207 -12.24 16.49 8.77
N ALA A 208 -12.58 16.75 7.50
CA ALA A 208 -13.35 15.83 6.67
C ALA A 208 -12.97 16.01 5.19
N ALA A 209 -12.97 14.93 4.44
CA ALA A 209 -12.62 14.97 3.03
C ALA A 209 -13.49 14.02 2.20
N PHE A 210 -13.78 14.46 0.99
CA PHE A 210 -14.23 13.64 -0.13
C PHE A 210 -13.23 13.83 -1.27
N ARG A 211 -12.60 12.75 -1.74
CA ARG A 211 -11.40 12.81 -2.57
C ARG A 211 -11.66 12.80 -4.08
N LEU A 212 -12.87 12.62 -4.52
CA LEU A 212 -13.18 12.58 -5.95
C LEU A 212 -13.82 13.89 -6.41
N GLU A 213 -13.41 14.38 -7.57
CA GLU A 213 -13.99 15.57 -8.21
C GLU A 213 -15.47 15.37 -8.45
N SER A 214 -16.28 16.38 -8.11
CA SER A 214 -17.70 16.42 -8.40
C SER A 214 -18.06 17.71 -9.17
N GLU A 215 -18.68 17.56 -10.30
CA GLU A 215 -19.25 18.66 -11.08
C GLU A 215 -20.66 18.99 -10.62
N ARG A 216 -21.41 17.99 -10.13
CA ARG A 216 -22.77 18.20 -9.63
C ARG A 216 -22.81 18.90 -8.28
N PHE A 217 -21.71 18.80 -7.51
CA PHE A 217 -21.56 19.45 -6.21
C PHE A 217 -20.26 20.27 -6.15
N PRO A 218 -20.19 21.42 -6.85
CA PRO A 218 -18.99 22.26 -6.86
C PRO A 218 -18.60 22.72 -5.46
N GLY A 219 -17.36 22.43 -5.05
CA GLY A 219 -16.84 22.76 -3.70
C GLY A 219 -16.95 21.63 -2.68
N LEU A 220 -17.54 20.48 -3.02
CA LEU A 220 -17.55 19.27 -2.17
C LEU A 220 -16.17 18.64 -2.06
N THR A 221 -15.43 18.62 -3.17
CA THR A 221 -14.11 17.97 -3.27
C THR A 221 -13.09 18.61 -2.33
N ALA A 222 -12.31 17.80 -1.66
CA ALA A 222 -11.26 18.23 -0.72
C ALA A 222 -10.19 19.09 -1.42
N LYS A 223 -9.70 20.13 -0.72
CA LYS A 223 -8.75 21.12 -1.27
C LYS A 223 -7.29 20.77 -1.00
N ASP A 224 -7.03 19.92 -0.05
CA ASP A 224 -5.69 19.47 0.36
C ASP A 224 -5.16 18.28 -0.44
N GLY A 225 -5.94 17.84 -1.43
CA GLY A 225 -5.63 16.78 -2.38
C GLY A 225 -6.89 16.02 -2.81
N SER A 226 -6.98 15.73 -4.08
CA SER A 226 -8.14 15.03 -4.68
C SER A 226 -7.74 14.41 -6.02
N TYR A 227 -8.62 13.59 -6.56
CA TYR A 227 -8.48 12.96 -7.88
C TYR A 227 -9.52 13.56 -8.82
N THR A 228 -9.12 13.88 -10.05
CA THR A 228 -10.10 14.23 -11.10
C THR A 228 -10.88 12.98 -11.52
N LYS A 229 -12.04 13.17 -12.10
CA LYS A 229 -12.86 12.06 -12.63
C LYS A 229 -12.11 11.29 -13.72
N GLU A 230 -11.42 11.99 -14.61
CA GLU A 230 -10.61 11.40 -15.68
C GLU A 230 -9.43 10.59 -15.10
N GLU A 231 -8.66 11.19 -14.19
CA GLU A 231 -7.52 10.54 -13.55
C GLU A 231 -7.92 9.27 -12.80
N PHE A 232 -9.03 9.30 -12.05
CA PHE A 232 -9.51 8.13 -11.30
C PHE A 232 -10.05 7.02 -12.22
N ARG A 233 -10.69 7.41 -13.33
CA ARG A 233 -11.12 6.47 -14.38
C ARG A 233 -9.93 5.79 -15.05
N ASP A 234 -8.93 6.56 -15.48
CA ASP A 234 -7.71 6.05 -16.11
C ASP A 234 -6.90 5.15 -15.18
N PHE A 235 -6.86 5.50 -13.89
CA PHE A 235 -6.28 4.65 -12.85
C PHE A 235 -6.94 3.27 -12.78
N GLN A 236 -8.28 3.19 -12.80
CA GLN A 236 -9.00 1.90 -12.80
C GLN A 236 -8.71 1.10 -14.08
N LEU A 237 -8.64 1.76 -15.23
CA LEU A 237 -8.31 1.11 -16.51
C LEU A 237 -6.87 0.58 -16.49
N MET A 238 -5.92 1.35 -15.96
CA MET A 238 -4.54 0.90 -15.75
C MET A 238 -4.51 -0.30 -14.79
N ALA A 239 -5.20 -0.24 -13.68
CA ALA A 239 -5.24 -1.32 -12.68
C ALA A 239 -5.79 -2.63 -13.28
N ALA A 240 -6.82 -2.57 -14.12
CA ALA A 240 -7.38 -3.73 -14.81
C ALA A 240 -6.35 -4.43 -15.71
N ARG A 241 -5.45 -3.69 -16.37
CA ARG A 241 -4.34 -4.23 -17.17
C ARG A 241 -3.33 -5.03 -16.33
N TYR A 242 -3.18 -4.66 -15.06
CA TYR A 242 -2.36 -5.36 -14.07
C TYR A 242 -3.12 -6.46 -13.30
N GLY A 243 -4.34 -6.78 -13.71
CA GLY A 243 -5.18 -7.81 -13.10
C GLY A 243 -5.84 -7.38 -11.78
N ILE A 244 -5.87 -6.08 -11.48
CA ILE A 244 -6.43 -5.51 -10.26
C ILE A 244 -7.82 -4.91 -10.52
N ASN A 245 -8.82 -5.35 -9.75
CA ASN A 245 -10.13 -4.70 -9.69
C ASN A 245 -10.08 -3.59 -8.63
N VAL A 246 -10.25 -2.34 -9.04
CA VAL A 246 -10.41 -1.21 -8.12
C VAL A 246 -11.86 -1.09 -7.71
N ILE A 247 -12.11 -1.06 -6.41
CA ILE A 247 -13.44 -0.95 -5.80
C ILE A 247 -13.54 0.44 -5.17
N PRO A 248 -14.17 1.42 -5.85
CA PRO A 248 -14.42 2.72 -5.24
C PRO A 248 -15.45 2.58 -4.14
N GLU A 249 -15.19 3.25 -3.01
CA GLU A 249 -16.10 3.31 -1.87
C GLU A 249 -16.52 4.75 -1.60
N ILE A 250 -17.83 4.96 -1.53
CA ILE A 250 -18.46 6.15 -0.95
C ILE A 250 -19.20 5.67 0.28
N ASP A 251 -18.69 6.04 1.45
CA ASP A 251 -19.23 5.56 2.72
C ASP A 251 -20.33 6.47 3.23
N VAL A 252 -21.50 5.89 3.34
CA VAL A 252 -22.73 6.51 3.81
C VAL A 252 -23.56 5.45 4.58
N PRO A 253 -24.36 5.81 5.60
CA PRO A 253 -24.79 7.16 6.00
C PRO A 253 -24.02 7.73 7.20
N ALA A 254 -23.11 6.98 7.84
CA ALA A 254 -22.08 7.50 8.75
C ALA A 254 -20.86 7.98 7.94
N HIS A 255 -19.78 8.38 8.59
CA HIS A 255 -18.55 8.84 7.93
C HIS A 255 -18.76 9.95 6.88
N SER A 256 -19.86 10.70 7.04
CA SER A 256 -20.41 11.62 6.04
C SER A 256 -20.16 13.10 6.35
N LEU A 257 -19.20 13.43 7.24
CA LEU A 257 -18.97 14.81 7.66
C LEU A 257 -18.58 15.74 6.50
N SER A 258 -17.88 15.24 5.48
CA SER A 258 -17.59 16.02 4.29
C SER A 258 -18.86 16.46 3.55
N PHE A 259 -19.89 15.63 3.52
CA PHE A 259 -21.17 15.90 2.91
C PHE A 259 -21.99 16.88 3.76
N THR A 260 -21.98 16.72 5.08
CA THR A 260 -22.69 17.62 6.00
C THR A 260 -21.98 18.97 6.18
N HIS A 261 -20.66 19.05 6.01
CA HIS A 261 -19.95 20.33 5.87
C HIS A 261 -20.35 21.07 4.60
N TYR A 262 -20.51 20.34 3.50
CA TYR A 262 -20.98 20.91 2.24
C TYR A 262 -22.42 21.42 2.34
N ASN A 263 -23.33 20.61 2.88
CA ASN A 263 -24.72 20.99 3.13
C ASN A 263 -25.16 20.55 4.53
N PRO A 264 -25.11 21.45 5.53
CA PRO A 264 -25.46 21.12 6.91
C PRO A 264 -26.91 20.61 7.12
N ARG A 265 -27.82 20.84 6.16
CA ARG A 265 -29.18 20.31 6.23
C ARG A 265 -29.26 18.80 6.09
N LEU A 266 -28.22 18.16 5.55
CA LEU A 266 -28.14 16.71 5.42
C LEU A 266 -27.88 16.03 6.76
N ALA A 267 -27.32 16.75 7.74
CA ALA A 267 -26.95 16.19 9.03
C ALA A 267 -28.17 15.73 9.86
N ALA A 268 -27.97 14.66 10.60
CA ALA A 268 -28.94 14.20 11.59
C ALA A 268 -29.08 15.24 12.71
N ASP A 269 -30.27 15.82 12.84
CA ASP A 269 -30.57 16.90 13.79
C ASP A 269 -30.94 16.36 15.20
N LYS A 270 -30.05 15.54 15.78
CA LYS A 270 -30.24 14.97 17.12
C LYS A 270 -28.98 15.10 17.94
N LYS A 271 -29.11 15.47 19.22
CA LYS A 271 -28.02 15.58 20.21
C LYS A 271 -27.23 14.28 20.40
N GLU A 272 -27.75 13.16 19.93
CA GLU A 272 -27.16 11.82 20.09
C GLU A 272 -26.28 11.42 18.91
N TYR A 273 -26.26 12.23 17.82
CA TYR A 273 -25.46 11.97 16.62
C TYR A 273 -24.39 13.04 16.45
N GLY A 274 -23.26 12.65 15.92
CA GLY A 274 -22.32 13.58 15.34
C GLY A 274 -22.86 14.17 14.03
N MET A 275 -22.30 15.28 13.59
CA MET A 275 -22.60 15.84 12.27
C MET A 275 -22.14 14.92 11.13
N ASP A 276 -21.37 13.91 11.42
CA ASP A 276 -20.87 12.88 10.51
C ASP A 276 -21.94 11.84 10.10
N HIS A 277 -23.17 11.99 10.58
CA HIS A 277 -24.29 11.11 10.23
C HIS A 277 -25.33 11.86 9.38
N LEU A 278 -25.77 11.23 8.29
CA LEU A 278 -26.88 11.73 7.44
C LEU A 278 -28.23 11.45 8.09
N ASP A 279 -29.20 12.34 7.92
CA ASP A 279 -30.57 12.19 8.44
C ASP A 279 -31.44 11.35 7.49
N LEU A 280 -31.60 10.07 7.80
CA LEU A 280 -32.31 9.11 6.96
C LEU A 280 -33.83 9.33 6.84
N TYR A 281 -34.38 10.32 7.54
CA TYR A 281 -35.79 10.72 7.41
C TYR A 281 -36.00 11.82 6.36
N LYS A 282 -34.92 12.45 5.85
CA LYS A 282 -34.99 13.55 4.89
C LYS A 282 -34.85 13.06 3.46
N GLN A 283 -35.80 13.36 2.61
CA GLN A 283 -35.72 13.08 1.19
C GLN A 283 -34.47 13.74 0.55
N GLU A 284 -34.11 14.94 1.00
CA GLU A 284 -32.91 15.67 0.55
C GLU A 284 -31.63 14.85 0.69
N VAL A 285 -31.53 13.96 1.67
CA VAL A 285 -30.38 13.05 1.83
C VAL A 285 -30.33 12.04 0.69
N TYR A 286 -31.45 11.42 0.37
CA TYR A 286 -31.53 10.48 -0.75
C TYR A 286 -31.27 11.19 -2.09
N ASP A 287 -31.86 12.36 -2.30
CA ASP A 287 -31.64 13.17 -3.52
C ASP A 287 -30.16 13.53 -3.70
N PHE A 288 -29.47 13.88 -2.61
CA PHE A 288 -28.04 14.18 -2.62
C PHE A 288 -27.18 12.92 -2.95
N VAL A 289 -27.40 11.84 -2.21
CA VAL A 289 -26.55 10.61 -2.36
C VAL A 289 -26.84 9.92 -3.70
N ASP A 290 -28.11 9.86 -4.14
CA ASP A 290 -28.50 9.35 -5.46
C ASP A 290 -27.80 10.14 -6.58
N THR A 291 -27.81 11.48 -6.48
CA THR A 291 -27.14 12.36 -7.46
C THR A 291 -25.64 12.15 -7.47
N LEU A 292 -25.04 11.96 -6.30
CA LEU A 292 -23.60 11.71 -6.17
C LEU A 292 -23.18 10.37 -6.80
N PHE A 293 -23.89 9.29 -6.49
CA PHE A 293 -23.62 7.99 -7.14
C PHE A 293 -23.91 8.00 -8.63
N ASP A 294 -25.01 8.64 -9.07
CA ASP A 294 -25.34 8.76 -10.49
C ASP A 294 -24.25 9.49 -11.28
N GLU A 295 -23.60 10.51 -10.68
CA GLU A 295 -22.49 11.22 -11.32
C GLU A 295 -21.35 10.31 -11.75
N TYR A 296 -21.07 9.26 -10.98
CA TYR A 296 -19.93 8.36 -11.23
C TYR A 296 -20.35 7.05 -11.94
N LEU A 297 -21.61 6.68 -11.86
CA LEU A 297 -22.13 5.41 -12.40
C LEU A 297 -22.77 5.56 -13.78
N SER A 298 -23.28 6.76 -14.12
CA SER A 298 -24.04 6.99 -15.34
C SER A 298 -23.17 7.45 -16.52
N GLY A 299 -23.79 7.51 -17.71
CA GLY A 299 -23.17 8.00 -18.93
C GLY A 299 -22.49 6.91 -19.75
N GLU A 300 -22.02 7.30 -20.93
CA GLU A 300 -21.35 6.41 -21.89
C GLU A 300 -19.96 5.96 -21.36
N ASN A 301 -19.30 6.84 -20.62
CA ASN A 301 -17.99 6.59 -20.03
C ASN A 301 -18.03 6.84 -18.50
N PRO A 302 -18.64 5.95 -17.71
CA PRO A 302 -18.76 6.14 -16.28
C PRO A 302 -17.39 6.23 -15.60
N VAL A 303 -17.30 6.98 -14.50
CA VAL A 303 -16.08 7.11 -13.73
C VAL A 303 -15.73 5.80 -13.00
N PHE A 304 -16.74 5.13 -12.43
CA PHE A 304 -16.56 3.82 -11.80
C PHE A 304 -16.63 2.72 -12.87
N VAL A 305 -15.46 2.29 -13.34
CA VAL A 305 -15.33 1.36 -14.46
C VAL A 305 -15.54 -0.09 -14.02
N GLY A 306 -15.00 -0.46 -12.86
CA GLY A 306 -15.01 -1.84 -12.34
C GLY A 306 -16.42 -2.41 -12.14
N PRO A 307 -16.54 -3.73 -11.95
CA PRO A 307 -17.82 -4.40 -11.79
C PRO A 307 -18.48 -4.18 -10.43
N GLU A 308 -17.76 -3.60 -9.46
CA GLU A 308 -18.19 -3.52 -8.06
C GLU A 308 -18.02 -2.10 -7.53
N VAL A 309 -18.92 -1.71 -6.62
CA VAL A 309 -18.89 -0.42 -5.91
C VAL A 309 -19.25 -0.66 -4.45
N HIS A 310 -18.49 -0.09 -3.52
CA HIS A 310 -18.76 -0.19 -2.10
C HIS A 310 -19.57 1.02 -1.63
N ILE A 311 -20.67 0.76 -0.90
CA ILE A 311 -21.64 1.77 -0.44
C ILE A 311 -21.47 2.12 1.04
N GLY A 312 -20.41 1.64 1.70
CA GLY A 312 -20.21 1.81 3.13
C GLY A 312 -21.20 1.02 3.96
N THR A 313 -22.04 1.72 4.73
CA THR A 313 -23.10 1.19 5.59
C THR A 313 -22.62 0.51 6.87
N ASP A 314 -21.73 1.19 7.60
CA ASP A 314 -21.32 0.81 8.94
C ASP A 314 -21.58 1.93 9.97
N GLU A 315 -21.29 1.65 11.19
CA GLU A 315 -21.23 2.53 12.37
C GLU A 315 -22.37 3.55 12.55
N TYR A 316 -23.53 3.34 11.91
CA TYR A 316 -24.68 4.21 12.10
C TYR A 316 -25.36 3.97 13.43
N ASN A 317 -26.21 4.91 13.89
CA ASN A 317 -26.86 4.83 15.18
C ASN A 317 -27.84 3.65 15.28
N ARG A 318 -27.61 2.78 16.25
CA ARG A 318 -28.40 1.54 16.50
C ARG A 318 -29.87 1.79 16.80
N LYS A 319 -30.23 2.98 17.28
CA LYS A 319 -31.64 3.35 17.55
C LYS A 319 -32.43 3.56 16.26
N GLU A 320 -31.76 3.81 15.16
CA GLU A 320 -32.35 4.08 13.83
C GLU A 320 -32.20 2.88 12.89
N SER A 321 -32.12 1.68 13.44
CA SER A 321 -31.85 0.45 12.66
C SER A 321 -32.84 0.20 11.53
N GLU A 322 -34.14 0.51 11.70
CA GLU A 322 -35.12 0.33 10.61
C GLU A 322 -34.84 1.28 9.44
N GLN A 323 -34.59 2.55 9.70
CA GLN A 323 -34.27 3.52 8.64
C GLN A 323 -32.94 3.17 7.96
N PHE A 324 -31.95 2.74 8.74
CA PHE A 324 -30.68 2.23 8.21
C PHE A 324 -30.88 1.03 7.26
N ARG A 325 -31.76 0.09 7.60
CA ARG A 325 -32.05 -1.08 6.74
C ARG A 325 -32.79 -0.67 5.46
N HIS A 326 -33.70 0.30 5.53
CA HIS A 326 -34.33 0.88 4.34
C HIS A 326 -33.30 1.58 3.45
N PHE A 327 -32.43 2.39 4.04
CA PHE A 327 -31.35 3.07 3.34
C PHE A 327 -30.39 2.07 2.65
N THR A 328 -29.96 1.05 3.38
CA THR A 328 -29.10 -0.01 2.83
C THR A 328 -29.75 -0.68 1.62
N ASN A 329 -31.01 -1.11 1.72
CA ASN A 329 -31.72 -1.72 0.58
C ASN A 329 -31.82 -0.77 -0.60
N HIS A 330 -32.08 0.53 -0.38
CA HIS A 330 -32.15 1.52 -1.45
C HIS A 330 -30.85 1.56 -2.25
N TYR A 331 -29.68 1.62 -1.58
CA TYR A 331 -28.38 1.69 -2.29
C TYR A 331 -27.90 0.36 -2.86
N LEU A 332 -28.28 -0.78 -2.25
CA LEU A 332 -28.09 -2.09 -2.89
C LEU A 332 -28.83 -2.17 -4.23
N ASP A 333 -30.07 -1.69 -4.26
CA ASP A 333 -30.86 -1.66 -5.51
C ASP A 333 -30.36 -0.58 -6.48
N PHE A 334 -30.01 0.60 -5.96
CA PHE A 334 -29.55 1.73 -6.78
C PHE A 334 -28.30 1.36 -7.57
N VAL A 335 -27.26 0.87 -6.91
CA VAL A 335 -26.01 0.43 -7.55
C VAL A 335 -26.26 -0.73 -8.52
N SER A 336 -27.15 -1.67 -8.16
CA SER A 336 -27.49 -2.82 -9.01
C SER A 336 -28.17 -2.40 -10.33
N LYS A 337 -28.93 -1.30 -10.37
CA LYS A 337 -29.56 -0.75 -11.61
C LYS A 337 -28.53 -0.34 -12.66
N TYR A 338 -27.30 0.02 -12.25
CA TYR A 338 -26.20 0.34 -13.17
C TYR A 338 -25.40 -0.90 -13.60
N GLY A 339 -25.89 -2.11 -13.29
CA GLY A 339 -25.23 -3.37 -13.65
C GLY A 339 -23.97 -3.65 -12.78
N LYS A 340 -23.79 -2.94 -11.67
CA LYS A 340 -22.68 -3.15 -10.73
C LYS A 340 -23.13 -4.07 -9.58
N THR A 341 -22.18 -4.80 -9.02
CA THR A 341 -22.39 -5.55 -7.77
C THR A 341 -22.09 -4.62 -6.60
N PRO A 342 -23.07 -4.30 -5.74
CA PRO A 342 -22.79 -3.52 -4.55
C PRO A 342 -22.03 -4.32 -3.50
N ARG A 343 -21.07 -3.67 -2.88
CA ARG A 343 -20.38 -4.12 -1.64
C ARG A 343 -20.82 -3.25 -0.47
N LEU A 344 -20.77 -3.82 0.74
CA LEU A 344 -21.15 -3.13 1.96
C LEU A 344 -20.40 -3.67 3.18
N TRP A 345 -20.26 -2.85 4.21
CA TRP A 345 -19.77 -3.29 5.50
C TRP A 345 -20.82 -4.13 6.23
N GLY A 346 -20.39 -5.23 6.87
CA GLY A 346 -21.26 -6.10 7.64
C GLY A 346 -21.72 -5.42 8.93
N SER A 347 -23.04 -5.16 9.06
CA SER A 347 -23.59 -4.39 10.19
C SER A 347 -24.87 -4.96 10.80
N LEU A 348 -25.46 -6.01 10.22
CA LEU A 348 -26.83 -6.41 10.53
C LEU A 348 -27.01 -7.10 11.88
N ASN A 349 -25.97 -7.63 12.52
CA ASN A 349 -26.07 -8.15 13.90
C ASN A 349 -26.30 -7.03 14.91
N VAL A 350 -25.81 -5.83 14.64
CA VAL A 350 -25.95 -4.64 15.46
C VAL A 350 -27.15 -3.81 15.02
N MET A 351 -27.35 -3.62 13.72
CA MET A 351 -28.47 -2.89 13.14
C MET A 351 -29.71 -3.77 12.99
N LYS A 352 -30.22 -4.25 14.14
CA LYS A 352 -31.36 -5.15 14.22
C LYS A 352 -32.68 -4.44 13.87
N GLY A 353 -33.52 -5.10 13.05
CA GLY A 353 -34.81 -4.55 12.64
C GLY A 353 -35.68 -5.60 11.97
N ASN A 354 -36.92 -5.20 11.61
CA ASN A 354 -37.90 -6.10 10.98
C ASN A 354 -37.80 -6.07 9.45
N THR A 355 -37.29 -4.97 8.87
CA THR A 355 -37.09 -4.84 7.43
C THR A 355 -35.99 -5.81 6.98
N PRO A 356 -36.27 -6.80 6.12
CA PRO A 356 -35.25 -7.69 5.59
C PRO A 356 -34.28 -6.89 4.69
N VAL A 357 -33.00 -7.23 4.75
CA VAL A 357 -31.98 -6.72 3.81
C VAL A 357 -31.58 -7.83 2.86
N ASP A 358 -31.72 -7.62 1.56
CA ASP A 358 -31.40 -8.63 0.55
C ASP A 358 -29.90 -8.64 0.25
N LEU A 359 -29.18 -9.53 0.95
CA LEU A 359 -27.75 -9.76 0.76
C LEU A 359 -27.43 -10.83 -0.28
N LYS A 360 -28.43 -11.49 -0.87
CA LYS A 360 -28.18 -12.59 -1.82
C LYS A 360 -27.39 -12.08 -3.03
N GLY A 361 -26.22 -12.68 -3.24
CA GLY A 361 -25.32 -12.32 -4.35
C GLY A 361 -24.56 -11.00 -4.18
N LYS A 362 -24.86 -10.23 -3.14
CA LYS A 362 -24.10 -9.01 -2.76
C LYS A 362 -22.80 -9.43 -2.07
N VAL A 363 -21.82 -8.52 -2.00
CA VAL A 363 -20.56 -8.78 -1.32
C VAL A 363 -20.54 -8.04 0.02
N VAL A 364 -20.41 -8.79 1.11
CA VAL A 364 -20.29 -8.24 2.46
C VAL A 364 -18.84 -8.28 2.91
N SER A 365 -18.33 -7.13 3.31
CA SER A 365 -17.06 -6.96 3.99
C SER A 365 -17.25 -7.24 5.49
N ALA A 366 -16.83 -8.43 5.96
CA ALA A 366 -16.92 -8.82 7.37
C ALA A 366 -15.74 -8.19 8.12
N TRP A 367 -15.96 -7.00 8.71
CA TRP A 367 -14.91 -6.20 9.31
C TRP A 367 -14.80 -6.36 10.83
N ASN A 368 -15.89 -6.62 11.51
CA ASN A 368 -15.92 -6.81 12.95
C ASN A 368 -16.84 -7.97 13.31
N TYR A 369 -16.36 -8.87 14.18
CA TYR A 369 -17.06 -10.08 14.55
C TYR A 369 -18.45 -9.85 15.15
N ASP A 370 -18.57 -8.84 16.03
CA ASP A 370 -19.82 -8.52 16.71
C ASP A 370 -20.82 -7.80 15.79
N TRP A 371 -20.32 -7.06 14.78
CA TRP A 371 -21.19 -6.35 13.83
C TRP A 371 -21.79 -7.30 12.79
N MET A 372 -21.00 -8.18 12.20
CA MET A 372 -21.48 -9.29 11.36
C MET A 372 -20.33 -10.24 11.01
N ASP A 373 -20.32 -11.41 11.60
CA ASP A 373 -19.32 -12.44 11.36
C ASP A 373 -19.49 -13.14 10.01
N VAL A 374 -18.43 -13.83 9.57
CA VAL A 374 -18.40 -14.54 8.27
C VAL A 374 -19.54 -15.54 8.14
N GLN A 375 -19.85 -16.34 9.19
CA GLN A 375 -20.90 -17.36 9.11
C GLN A 375 -22.28 -16.71 8.95
N THR A 376 -22.56 -15.66 9.71
CA THR A 376 -23.81 -14.90 9.59
C THR A 376 -24.00 -14.32 8.18
N CYS A 377 -22.92 -13.80 7.57
CA CYS A 377 -22.95 -13.33 6.18
C CYS A 377 -23.29 -14.46 5.19
N LEU A 378 -22.66 -15.63 5.35
CA LEU A 378 -22.88 -16.80 4.50
C LEU A 378 -24.30 -17.34 4.64
N ASP A 379 -24.83 -17.40 5.86
CA ASP A 379 -26.21 -17.85 6.15
C ASP A 379 -27.26 -16.92 5.54
N ALA A 380 -26.94 -15.62 5.43
CA ALA A 380 -27.77 -14.64 4.72
C ALA A 380 -27.65 -14.75 3.18
N GLY A 381 -26.85 -15.66 2.66
CA GLY A 381 -26.65 -15.87 1.21
C GLY A 381 -25.72 -14.87 0.54
N ALA A 382 -25.03 -14.03 1.30
CA ALA A 382 -24.04 -13.09 0.79
C ALA A 382 -22.78 -13.78 0.25
N LYS A 383 -22.08 -13.11 -0.64
CA LYS A 383 -20.65 -13.36 -0.86
C LYS A 383 -19.87 -12.61 0.22
N VAL A 384 -18.78 -13.18 0.72
CA VAL A 384 -18.08 -12.65 1.89
C VAL A 384 -16.60 -12.44 1.62
N VAL A 385 -16.11 -11.27 2.01
CA VAL A 385 -14.68 -10.95 2.09
C VAL A 385 -14.37 -10.60 3.56
N ASN A 386 -13.34 -11.22 4.13
CA ASN A 386 -12.93 -10.96 5.51
C ASN A 386 -11.96 -9.77 5.58
N LEU A 387 -12.31 -8.76 6.34
CA LEU A 387 -11.48 -7.60 6.68
C LEU A 387 -11.42 -7.41 8.21
N CYS A 388 -11.42 -8.49 8.99
CA CYS A 388 -11.57 -8.39 10.44
C CYS A 388 -10.57 -7.42 11.08
N ASP A 389 -11.11 -6.45 11.82
CA ASP A 389 -10.38 -5.38 12.52
C ASP A 389 -9.33 -5.91 13.51
N GLY A 390 -9.64 -6.99 14.22
CA GLY A 390 -8.74 -7.61 15.20
C GLY A 390 -7.53 -8.31 14.61
N LEU A 391 -7.48 -8.58 13.28
CA LEU A 391 -6.39 -9.33 12.64
C LEU A 391 -5.79 -8.64 11.41
N LEU A 392 -6.58 -7.85 10.68
CA LEU A 392 -6.23 -7.35 9.34
C LEU A 392 -6.24 -5.82 9.24
N TYR A 393 -6.57 -5.07 10.31
CA TYR A 393 -6.49 -3.61 10.31
C TYR A 393 -5.12 -3.13 10.75
N LEU A 394 -4.56 -2.24 9.95
CA LEU A 394 -3.46 -1.36 10.29
C LEU A 394 -4.01 0.05 10.49
N VAL A 395 -3.83 0.61 11.68
CA VAL A 395 -4.23 1.98 12.00
C VAL A 395 -3.00 2.68 12.60
N PRO A 396 -2.14 3.25 11.75
CA PRO A 396 -0.86 3.78 12.18
C PRO A 396 -0.98 4.81 13.30
N ALA A 397 -0.22 4.60 14.38
CA ALA A 397 -0.16 5.45 15.58
C ALA A 397 -1.45 5.55 16.40
N ALA A 398 -2.45 4.71 16.16
CA ALA A 398 -3.76 4.79 16.82
C ALA A 398 -3.79 4.24 18.26
N HIS A 399 -2.90 3.31 18.62
CA HIS A 399 -2.80 2.63 19.92
C HIS A 399 -3.98 1.74 20.33
N TYR A 400 -5.11 1.79 19.62
CA TYR A 400 -6.27 0.90 19.84
C TYR A 400 -6.36 -0.21 18.80
N TYR A 401 -5.66 -0.07 17.67
CA TYR A 401 -5.38 -1.11 16.69
C TYR A 401 -3.87 -1.27 16.49
N TYR A 402 -3.49 -2.11 15.54
CA TYR A 402 -2.09 -2.39 15.25
C TYR A 402 -1.41 -1.26 14.47
N ASP A 403 -0.22 -0.87 14.90
CA ASP A 403 0.73 -0.09 14.11
C ASP A 403 1.50 -1.02 13.15
N TYR A 404 1.73 -2.26 13.58
CA TYR A 404 2.23 -3.38 12.78
C TYR A 404 1.47 -4.64 13.16
N LEU A 405 1.11 -5.48 12.18
CA LEU A 405 0.41 -6.74 12.44
C LEU A 405 1.31 -7.74 13.16
N ASN A 406 0.70 -8.73 13.81
CA ASN A 406 1.43 -9.87 14.35
C ASN A 406 1.77 -10.86 13.21
N TYR A 407 2.82 -10.55 12.44
CA TYR A 407 3.19 -11.30 11.23
C TYR A 407 3.49 -12.78 11.53
N GLN A 408 4.16 -13.09 12.65
CA GLN A 408 4.45 -14.46 13.01
C GLN A 408 3.17 -15.26 13.22
N TRP A 409 2.25 -14.73 14.02
CA TRP A 409 0.99 -15.41 14.28
C TRP A 409 0.16 -15.59 13.01
N LEU A 410 0.08 -14.56 12.15
CA LEU A 410 -0.61 -14.63 10.86
C LEU A 410 0.01 -15.71 9.96
N TYR A 411 1.32 -15.77 9.87
CA TYR A 411 2.01 -16.78 9.05
C TYR A 411 1.78 -18.20 9.57
N GLU A 412 1.88 -18.41 10.86
CA GLU A 412 1.83 -19.74 11.47
C GLU A 412 0.41 -20.26 11.64
N ASN A 413 -0.56 -19.39 11.93
CA ASN A 413 -1.86 -19.81 12.45
C ASN A 413 -3.06 -19.33 11.65
N TRP A 414 -3.02 -18.09 11.11
CA TRP A 414 -4.18 -17.49 10.46
C TRP A 414 -4.54 -18.19 9.14
N MET A 415 -5.85 -18.26 8.89
CA MET A 415 -6.45 -18.59 7.58
C MET A 415 -7.48 -17.52 7.23
N PRO A 416 -7.71 -17.23 5.93
CA PRO A 416 -8.56 -16.11 5.49
C PRO A 416 -9.99 -16.10 6.04
N GLU A 417 -10.56 -17.23 6.42
CA GLU A 417 -11.88 -17.33 7.03
C GLU A 417 -11.94 -16.97 8.52
N MET A 418 -10.79 -16.86 9.20
CA MET A 418 -10.75 -16.60 10.64
C MET A 418 -10.86 -15.10 10.92
N MET A 419 -11.82 -14.71 11.73
CA MET A 419 -11.96 -13.35 12.28
C MET A 419 -11.34 -13.21 13.67
N ARG A 420 -11.17 -14.35 14.40
CA ARG A 420 -10.56 -14.40 15.73
C ARG A 420 -9.59 -15.59 15.81
N PRO A 421 -8.60 -15.52 16.70
CA PRO A 421 -7.63 -16.61 16.87
C PRO A 421 -8.24 -17.98 17.18
N GLU A 422 -9.39 -18.02 17.85
CA GLU A 422 -10.11 -19.23 18.23
C GLU A 422 -11.07 -19.77 17.17
N ASP A 423 -11.29 -19.04 16.08
CA ASP A 423 -12.21 -19.47 15.03
C ASP A 423 -11.71 -20.76 14.34
N PRO A 424 -12.61 -21.69 14.02
CA PRO A 424 -12.21 -22.91 13.34
C PRO A 424 -11.81 -22.64 11.90
N LYS A 425 -10.78 -23.33 11.43
CA LYS A 425 -10.42 -23.33 10.00
C LYS A 425 -11.46 -24.10 9.20
N MET A 426 -11.87 -23.56 8.06
CA MET A 426 -12.77 -24.27 7.14
C MET A 426 -12.05 -25.46 6.52
N THR A 427 -12.59 -26.66 6.71
CA THR A 427 -12.07 -27.89 6.04
C THR A 427 -12.36 -27.89 4.55
N VAL A 428 -13.50 -27.29 4.14
CA VAL A 428 -13.89 -27.05 2.76
C VAL A 428 -14.39 -25.62 2.64
N ARG A 429 -13.78 -24.84 1.77
CA ARG A 429 -14.17 -23.44 1.56
C ARG A 429 -15.61 -23.35 1.04
N HIS A 430 -16.44 -22.54 1.71
CA HIS A 430 -17.78 -22.23 1.21
C HIS A 430 -17.69 -21.47 -0.13
N PRO A 431 -18.50 -21.78 -1.16
CA PRO A 431 -18.40 -21.16 -2.47
C PRO A 431 -18.60 -19.62 -2.45
N ASN A 432 -19.37 -19.11 -1.50
CA ASN A 432 -19.60 -17.68 -1.31
C ASN A 432 -18.52 -17.01 -0.44
N PHE A 433 -17.61 -17.75 0.19
CA PHE A 433 -16.47 -17.16 0.87
C PHE A 433 -15.38 -16.86 -0.15
N LEU A 434 -15.13 -15.57 -0.42
CA LEU A 434 -14.28 -15.15 -1.51
C LEU A 434 -12.81 -15.03 -1.12
N GLY A 435 -12.52 -14.65 0.14
CA GLY A 435 -11.16 -14.43 0.63
C GLY A 435 -11.07 -13.33 1.67
N ALA A 436 -9.97 -12.59 1.68
CA ALA A 436 -9.73 -11.53 2.66
C ALA A 436 -9.04 -10.31 2.05
N MET A 437 -9.08 -9.18 2.78
CA MET A 437 -8.35 -7.96 2.47
C MET A 437 -7.61 -7.47 3.71
N LEU A 438 -6.40 -6.98 3.52
CA LEU A 438 -5.71 -6.14 4.49
C LEU A 438 -6.29 -4.72 4.38
N ALA A 439 -6.59 -4.06 5.49
CA ALA A 439 -7.10 -2.70 5.49
C ALA A 439 -6.17 -1.74 6.23
N VAL A 440 -5.98 -0.56 5.66
CA VAL A 440 -5.25 0.56 6.28
C VAL A 440 -6.19 1.73 6.47
N TRP A 441 -6.31 2.17 7.73
CA TRP A 441 -7.06 3.35 8.11
C TRP A 441 -6.12 4.44 8.61
N THR A 442 -6.45 5.69 8.34
CA THR A 442 -5.62 6.85 8.68
C THR A 442 -6.31 7.76 9.69
N ASP A 443 -6.87 7.17 10.75
CA ASP A 443 -7.75 7.80 11.75
C ASP A 443 -7.15 9.04 12.43
N HIS A 444 -5.83 9.07 12.65
CA HIS A 444 -5.14 10.17 13.31
C HIS A 444 -4.72 11.26 12.32
N VAL A 445 -5.73 11.97 11.79
CA VAL A 445 -5.51 13.10 10.88
C VAL A 445 -4.55 14.12 11.50
N GLY A 446 -3.57 14.57 10.70
CA GLY A 446 -2.66 15.63 11.11
C GLY A 446 -1.50 15.18 11.99
N ASN A 447 -1.24 13.88 12.13
CA ASN A 447 -0.12 13.36 12.92
C ASN A 447 1.23 13.33 12.17
N GLY A 448 1.29 13.87 10.95
CA GLY A 448 2.51 13.96 10.16
C GLY A 448 2.97 12.63 9.54
N ILE A 449 2.14 11.58 9.51
CA ILE A 449 2.50 10.33 8.84
C ILE A 449 2.66 10.53 7.33
N SER A 450 3.75 10.04 6.74
CA SER A 450 3.98 10.08 5.30
C SER A 450 3.36 8.89 4.57
N GLN A 451 3.25 8.98 3.23
CA GLN A 451 2.85 7.83 2.39
C GLN A 451 3.81 6.65 2.58
N GLN A 452 5.10 6.94 2.70
CA GLN A 452 6.15 5.95 2.90
C GLN A 452 6.08 5.31 4.30
N ASP A 453 5.73 6.08 5.34
CA ASP A 453 5.48 5.52 6.67
C ASP A 453 4.32 4.51 6.67
N VAL A 454 3.25 4.85 5.94
CA VAL A 454 2.11 3.93 5.74
C VAL A 454 2.55 2.70 4.95
N HIS A 455 3.29 2.89 3.86
CA HIS A 455 3.81 1.79 3.05
C HIS A 455 4.72 0.86 3.86
N GLY A 456 5.65 1.39 4.63
CA GLY A 456 6.56 0.59 5.48
C GLY A 456 5.84 -0.29 6.51
N ARG A 457 4.65 0.14 6.98
CA ARG A 457 3.78 -0.65 7.86
C ARG A 457 2.94 -1.68 7.12
N THR A 458 2.53 -1.35 5.92
CA THR A 458 1.58 -2.13 5.11
C THR A 458 2.26 -3.26 4.34
N PHE A 459 3.42 -2.99 3.75
CA PHE A 459 4.06 -3.87 2.78
C PHE A 459 4.38 -5.28 3.31
N PRO A 460 4.95 -5.47 4.52
CA PRO A 460 5.13 -6.81 5.07
C PRO A 460 3.81 -7.56 5.27
N GLY A 461 2.73 -6.83 5.62
CA GLY A 461 1.39 -7.40 5.75
C GLY A 461 0.84 -7.90 4.42
N LEU A 462 1.04 -7.17 3.31
CA LEU A 462 0.64 -7.59 1.97
C LEU A 462 1.33 -8.88 1.54
N GLN A 463 2.64 -9.00 1.78
CA GLN A 463 3.40 -10.23 1.50
C GLN A 463 2.85 -11.43 2.30
N MET A 464 2.45 -11.19 3.56
CA MET A 464 1.88 -12.22 4.42
C MET A 464 0.50 -12.68 3.96
N VAL A 465 -0.42 -11.74 3.72
CA VAL A 465 -1.78 -12.10 3.34
C VAL A 465 -1.85 -12.71 1.94
N CYS A 466 -1.00 -12.28 1.00
CA CYS A 466 -0.95 -12.89 -0.33
C CYS A 466 -0.48 -14.36 -0.25
N GLU A 467 0.53 -14.68 0.58
CA GLU A 467 0.98 -16.03 0.83
C GLU A 467 -0.18 -16.90 1.32
N LYS A 468 -0.93 -16.44 2.32
CA LYS A 468 -2.05 -17.18 2.90
C LYS A 468 -3.23 -17.34 1.94
N MET A 469 -3.55 -16.31 1.16
CA MET A 469 -4.67 -16.37 0.23
C MET A 469 -4.36 -17.16 -1.05
N TRP A 470 -3.10 -17.18 -1.46
CA TRP A 470 -2.67 -17.95 -2.63
C TRP A 470 -2.37 -19.41 -2.28
N LYS A 471 -1.47 -19.64 -1.32
CA LYS A 471 -0.96 -20.96 -0.94
C LYS A 471 -1.82 -21.66 0.10
N GLY A 472 -2.44 -20.90 1.02
CA GLY A 472 -3.19 -21.42 2.14
C GLY A 472 -2.31 -21.92 3.28
N GLU A 473 -2.70 -23.05 3.89
CA GLU A 473 -1.90 -23.69 4.92
C GLU A 473 -0.64 -24.31 4.31
N ASN A 474 0.51 -23.85 4.71
CA ASN A 474 1.77 -24.37 4.21
C ASN A 474 2.13 -25.66 4.99
N LYS A 475 1.86 -26.82 4.38
CA LYS A 475 2.18 -28.12 4.98
C LYS A 475 3.68 -28.40 5.06
N ASP A 476 4.45 -27.81 4.15
CA ASP A 476 5.93 -27.88 4.09
C ASP A 476 6.53 -26.58 4.63
N LYS A 477 6.11 -26.16 5.82
CA LYS A 477 6.40 -24.84 6.40
C LYS A 477 7.86 -24.47 6.27
N VAL A 478 8.13 -23.45 5.44
CA VAL A 478 9.33 -22.65 5.58
C VAL A 478 9.25 -21.94 6.94
N PRO A 479 10.28 -21.99 7.79
CA PRO A 479 10.29 -21.27 9.06
C PRO A 479 9.99 -19.77 8.87
N PHE A 480 9.30 -19.17 9.82
CA PHE A 480 8.90 -17.76 9.75
C PHE A 480 10.07 -16.83 9.46
N GLU A 481 11.22 -17.03 10.11
CA GLU A 481 12.42 -16.20 9.92
C GLU A 481 12.96 -16.30 8.48
N GLN A 482 12.88 -17.48 7.85
CA GLN A 482 13.30 -17.66 6.46
C GLN A 482 12.31 -16.98 5.49
N PHE A 483 11.01 -17.06 5.79
CA PHE A 483 9.99 -16.33 5.03
C PHE A 483 10.21 -14.81 5.12
N MET A 484 10.46 -14.28 6.32
CA MET A 484 10.73 -12.86 6.50
C MET A 484 12.03 -12.41 5.83
N ALA A 485 13.06 -13.25 5.81
CA ALA A 485 14.28 -12.97 5.06
C ALA A 485 14.02 -12.91 3.54
N LEU A 486 13.16 -13.80 3.01
CA LEU A 486 12.72 -13.75 1.62
C LEU A 486 11.89 -12.47 1.34
N CYS A 487 10.98 -12.10 2.24
CA CYS A 487 10.22 -10.85 2.16
C CYS A 487 11.13 -9.62 2.07
N ALA A 488 12.16 -9.56 2.90
CA ALA A 488 13.09 -8.43 2.95
C ALA A 488 13.93 -8.27 1.66
N THR A 489 14.25 -9.39 0.99
CA THR A 489 15.06 -9.40 -0.24
C THR A 489 14.24 -9.35 -1.53
N THR A 490 12.95 -9.67 -1.48
CA THR A 490 12.07 -9.59 -2.66
C THR A 490 11.70 -8.11 -2.92
N PRO A 491 11.84 -7.60 -4.16
CA PRO A 491 11.49 -6.22 -4.50
C PRO A 491 10.01 -5.90 -4.24
N GLU A 492 9.70 -4.62 -4.10
CA GLU A 492 8.30 -4.15 -3.95
C GLU A 492 7.49 -4.46 -5.21
N ALA A 493 7.98 -4.03 -6.37
CA ALA A 493 7.49 -4.39 -7.70
C ALA A 493 8.48 -3.90 -8.77
N PRO A 494 8.32 -4.28 -10.06
CA PRO A 494 9.10 -3.71 -11.14
C PRO A 494 8.99 -2.18 -11.20
N GLY A 495 10.13 -1.50 -11.13
CA GLY A 495 10.21 -0.03 -11.18
C GLY A 495 9.62 0.69 -9.97
N VAL A 496 9.38 0.00 -8.86
CA VAL A 496 8.84 0.58 -7.61
C VAL A 496 9.86 0.40 -6.48
N ASN A 497 10.14 1.49 -5.77
CA ASN A 497 11.01 1.54 -4.60
C ASN A 497 10.50 2.60 -3.60
N LEU A 498 9.27 2.43 -3.11
CA LEU A 498 8.64 3.37 -2.14
C LEU A 498 9.35 3.37 -0.79
N LEU A 499 10.02 2.27 -0.42
CA LEU A 499 10.87 2.20 0.77
C LEU A 499 12.21 2.91 0.59
N ALA A 500 12.51 3.42 -0.60
CA ALA A 500 13.79 4.06 -0.94
C ALA A 500 15.01 3.23 -0.51
N LYS A 501 14.98 1.91 -0.76
CA LYS A 501 16.08 0.99 -0.42
C LYS A 501 17.32 1.32 -1.22
N VAL A 502 18.46 1.34 -0.56
CA VAL A 502 19.79 1.44 -1.15
C VAL A 502 20.57 0.20 -0.72
N ASP A 503 21.15 -0.52 -1.68
CA ASP A 503 21.74 -1.85 -1.42
C ASP A 503 23.07 -1.82 -0.67
N LYS A 504 23.80 -0.70 -0.75
CA LYS A 504 25.16 -0.60 -0.19
C LYS A 504 25.49 0.83 0.22
N ARG A 505 26.51 0.95 1.06
CA ARG A 505 27.15 2.23 1.36
C ARG A 505 27.62 2.87 0.05
N THR A 506 27.17 4.10 -0.20
CA THR A 506 27.44 4.84 -1.43
C THR A 506 28.04 6.21 -1.12
N GLU A 507 29.16 6.53 -1.75
CA GLU A 507 29.80 7.85 -1.68
C GLU A 507 29.23 8.75 -2.78
N LEU A 508 28.55 9.82 -2.40
CA LEU A 508 27.84 10.72 -3.33
C LEU A 508 28.68 11.94 -3.74
N THR A 509 29.82 12.16 -3.07
CA THR A 509 30.86 13.13 -3.46
C THR A 509 32.21 12.43 -3.43
N GLU A 510 33.14 12.85 -4.29
CA GLU A 510 34.53 12.34 -4.25
C GLU A 510 35.14 12.61 -2.85
N THR A 511 35.73 11.59 -2.25
CA THR A 511 36.32 11.68 -0.90
C THR A 511 37.33 12.85 -0.82
N GLY A 512 37.13 13.75 0.15
CA GLY A 512 37.99 14.92 0.39
C GLY A 512 37.83 16.08 -0.58
N LYS A 513 37.03 15.93 -1.65
CA LYS A 513 36.75 17.00 -2.59
C LYS A 513 35.59 17.88 -2.08
N GLU A 514 35.81 19.19 -2.13
CA GLU A 514 34.80 20.16 -1.73
C GLU A 514 33.85 20.49 -2.89
N VAL A 515 32.54 20.46 -2.59
CA VAL A 515 31.49 21.02 -3.44
C VAL A 515 31.14 22.39 -2.88
N THR A 516 31.36 23.44 -3.65
CA THR A 516 31.02 24.83 -3.26
C THR A 516 29.67 25.18 -3.87
N LEU A 517 28.76 25.69 -3.05
CA LEU A 517 27.42 26.11 -3.43
C LEU A 517 27.23 27.60 -3.18
N SER A 518 26.75 28.33 -4.18
CA SER A 518 26.51 29.78 -4.12
C SER A 518 25.17 30.17 -3.48
N GLY A 519 24.29 29.17 -3.25
CA GLY A 519 22.93 29.36 -2.74
C GLY A 519 21.83 29.48 -3.80
N THR A 520 22.21 29.40 -5.08
CA THR A 520 21.29 29.48 -6.23
C THR A 520 21.57 28.37 -7.27
N GLU A 521 22.20 27.28 -6.85
CA GLU A 521 22.55 26.15 -7.68
C GLU A 521 22.27 24.83 -6.95
N ALA A 522 22.09 23.77 -7.72
CA ALA A 522 21.93 22.41 -7.24
C ALA A 522 22.86 21.44 -7.98
N VAL A 523 23.44 20.51 -7.26
CA VAL A 523 24.23 19.40 -7.80
C VAL A 523 23.42 18.12 -7.68
N THR A 524 23.16 17.44 -8.80
CA THR A 524 22.45 16.17 -8.81
C THR A 524 23.36 15.03 -8.37
N THR A 525 22.86 14.12 -7.55
CA THR A 525 23.56 12.90 -7.14
C THR A 525 22.97 11.68 -7.86
N GLU A 526 23.60 10.51 -7.68
CA GLU A 526 23.16 9.24 -8.26
C GLU A 526 22.08 8.52 -7.45
N VAL A 527 21.74 9.03 -6.25
CA VAL A 527 20.72 8.45 -5.34
C VAL A 527 19.64 9.48 -5.09
N ASP A 528 18.39 9.16 -5.38
CA ASP A 528 17.29 10.09 -5.18
C ASP A 528 16.94 10.27 -3.68
N GLU A 529 16.90 9.17 -2.92
CA GLU A 529 16.54 9.14 -1.50
C GLU A 529 17.12 7.89 -0.82
N ILE A 530 17.22 7.89 0.51
CA ILE A 530 17.47 6.69 1.29
C ILE A 530 16.41 6.52 2.38
N GLY A 531 15.75 5.35 2.39
CA GLY A 531 14.76 4.96 3.38
C GLY A 531 15.36 4.31 4.62
N TYR A 532 14.65 4.44 5.72
CA TYR A 532 15.10 3.91 7.01
C TYR A 532 15.03 2.35 7.08
N PRO A 533 15.94 1.71 7.87
CA PRO A 533 16.97 2.34 8.72
C PRO A 533 18.19 2.78 7.90
N TYR A 534 18.65 4.02 8.12
CA TYR A 534 19.80 4.57 7.41
C TYR A 534 20.65 5.48 8.28
N ALA A 535 21.87 5.77 7.78
CA ALA A 535 22.67 6.92 8.17
C ALA A 535 23.12 7.69 6.93
N VAL A 536 23.08 9.03 7.01
CA VAL A 536 23.70 9.93 6.04
C VAL A 536 24.75 10.76 6.74
N GLU A 537 26.00 10.70 6.25
CA GLU A 537 27.14 11.45 6.79
C GLU A 537 27.60 12.48 5.78
N PHE A 538 27.94 13.67 6.25
CA PHE A 538 28.53 14.75 5.47
C PHE A 538 29.26 15.75 6.37
N GLU A 539 30.15 16.52 5.75
CA GLU A 539 30.78 17.67 6.39
C GLU A 539 30.34 18.93 5.66
N LEU A 540 30.02 19.97 6.39
CA LEU A 540 29.62 21.25 5.80
C LEU A 540 30.28 22.43 6.52
N CYS A 541 30.51 23.51 5.73
CA CYS A 541 31.00 24.79 6.21
C CYS A 541 30.10 25.87 5.60
N PRO A 542 29.12 26.41 6.34
CA PRO A 542 28.24 27.45 5.82
C PRO A 542 28.98 28.79 5.70
N ASP A 543 28.56 29.59 4.74
CA ASP A 543 29.03 31.00 4.61
C ASP A 543 28.61 31.81 5.84
N SER A 544 29.27 32.99 6.00
CA SER A 544 28.95 33.97 7.06
C SER A 544 27.55 34.59 6.92
N ALA A 545 26.97 34.53 5.72
CA ALA A 545 25.63 35.05 5.41
C ALA A 545 24.81 33.94 4.66
N PRO A 546 24.37 32.92 5.35
CA PRO A 546 23.58 31.85 4.74
C PRO A 546 22.18 32.33 4.35
N ASN A 547 21.58 31.73 3.33
CA ASN A 547 20.19 31.98 3.00
C ASN A 547 19.27 31.50 4.16
N ILE A 548 18.13 32.20 4.34
CA ILE A 548 17.09 31.80 5.28
C ILE A 548 16.40 30.54 4.70
N ASP A 549 16.12 29.55 5.56
CA ASP A 549 15.49 28.31 5.16
C ASP A 549 16.20 27.61 3.99
N ALA A 550 17.53 27.65 4.01
CA ALA A 550 18.36 27.17 2.93
C ALA A 550 18.22 25.66 2.75
N ILE A 551 17.76 25.22 1.58
CA ILE A 551 17.64 23.81 1.23
C ILE A 551 19.05 23.25 1.01
N LEU A 552 19.46 22.34 1.89
CA LEU A 552 20.73 21.63 1.82
C LEU A 552 20.63 20.38 0.96
N PHE A 553 19.56 19.59 1.17
CA PHE A 553 19.23 18.42 0.35
C PHE A 553 17.76 18.45 -0.07
N LYS A 554 17.50 18.00 -1.30
CA LYS A 554 16.16 17.87 -1.87
C LYS A 554 15.98 16.54 -2.56
N GLY A 555 14.85 15.90 -2.28
CA GLY A 555 14.40 14.64 -2.88
C GLY A 555 13.02 14.78 -3.52
N PRO A 556 12.48 13.70 -4.05
CA PRO A 556 11.12 13.65 -4.58
C PRO A 556 10.05 13.98 -3.54
N HIS A 557 10.24 13.55 -2.28
CA HIS A 557 9.20 13.59 -1.25
C HIS A 557 9.55 14.49 -0.05
N SER A 558 10.80 14.94 0.08
CA SER A 558 11.25 15.68 1.25
C SER A 558 12.36 16.67 0.94
N GLU A 559 12.55 17.61 1.87
CA GLU A 559 13.64 18.58 1.88
C GLU A 559 14.32 18.56 3.25
N PHE A 560 15.67 18.67 3.28
CA PHE A 560 16.44 18.88 4.48
C PHE A 560 17.03 20.29 4.45
N VAL A 561 16.70 21.10 5.46
CA VAL A 561 16.92 22.55 5.51
C VAL A 561 17.98 22.88 6.54
N SER A 562 18.89 23.77 6.18
CA SER A 562 19.79 24.44 7.12
C SER A 562 19.31 25.87 7.36
N ASN A 563 19.75 26.49 8.47
CA ASN A 563 19.41 27.90 8.83
C ASN A 563 17.89 28.15 8.87
N TRP A 564 17.13 27.19 9.42
CA TRP A 564 15.68 27.33 9.60
C TRP A 564 15.32 28.67 10.29
N GLN A 565 14.45 29.45 9.65
CA GLN A 565 14.03 30.80 10.10
C GLN A 565 15.18 31.70 10.57
N ASN A 566 16.32 31.59 9.90
CA ASN A 566 17.55 32.37 10.25
C ASN A 566 18.10 32.08 11.66
N THR A 567 17.93 30.88 12.17
CA THR A 567 18.36 30.47 13.52
C THR A 567 19.65 29.64 13.54
N GLY A 568 20.16 29.22 12.38
CA GLY A 568 21.25 28.28 12.25
C GLY A 568 20.86 26.84 12.57
N LYS A 569 19.57 26.53 12.76
CA LYS A 569 19.06 25.18 13.07
C LYS A 569 18.80 24.39 11.79
N PHE A 570 18.85 23.06 11.94
CA PHE A 570 18.36 22.14 10.90
C PHE A 570 16.87 21.88 11.04
N ALA A 571 16.23 21.65 9.91
CA ALA A 571 14.85 21.16 9.82
C ALA A 571 14.69 20.22 8.64
N PHE A 572 13.62 19.46 8.63
CA PHE A 572 13.18 18.75 7.42
C PHE A 572 11.69 18.98 7.16
N ARG A 573 11.32 18.93 5.88
CA ARG A 573 9.96 19.15 5.40
C ARG A 573 9.51 17.96 4.56
N ARG A 574 8.33 17.45 4.81
CA ARG A 574 7.66 16.42 4.02
C ARG A 574 6.14 16.44 4.23
N ASP A 575 5.38 16.10 3.22
CA ASP A 575 3.90 16.01 3.27
C ASP A 575 3.23 17.26 3.89
N GLY A 576 3.78 18.45 3.69
CA GLY A 576 3.26 19.69 4.28
C GLY A 576 3.60 19.92 5.75
N TYR A 577 4.37 19.04 6.38
CA TYR A 577 4.84 19.16 7.77
C TYR A 577 6.30 19.58 7.84
N GLU A 578 6.62 20.32 8.91
CA GLU A 578 7.97 20.76 9.20
C GLU A 578 8.41 20.29 10.59
N PHE A 579 9.62 19.72 10.67
CA PHE A 579 10.21 19.16 11.89
C PHE A 579 11.57 19.80 12.11
N VAL A 580 11.82 20.36 13.31
CA VAL A 580 12.98 21.20 13.62
C VAL A 580 13.82 20.56 14.71
N PHE A 581 15.13 20.46 14.48
CA PHE A 581 16.11 20.14 15.52
C PHE A 581 16.44 21.41 16.33
N HIS A 582 16.03 21.46 17.57
CA HIS A 582 16.14 22.64 18.41
C HIS A 582 17.45 22.75 19.19
N SER A 583 18.11 21.61 19.44
CA SER A 583 19.25 21.52 20.36
C SER A 583 20.60 21.93 19.78
N TYR A 584 20.69 22.11 18.46
CA TYR A 584 21.95 22.48 17.80
C TYR A 584 21.79 23.66 16.85
N ARG A 585 22.84 24.51 16.78
CA ARG A 585 22.96 25.62 15.81
C ARG A 585 24.27 25.48 15.06
N LEU A 586 24.18 25.46 13.75
CA LEU A 586 25.33 25.32 12.85
C LEU A 586 26.16 26.62 12.85
N PRO A 587 27.47 26.57 13.22
CA PRO A 587 28.34 27.75 13.22
C PRO A 587 28.72 28.16 11.79
N ALA A 588 28.63 29.44 11.48
CA ALA A 588 29.06 29.96 10.20
C ALA A 588 30.60 29.91 10.07
N GLY A 589 31.11 29.63 8.88
CA GLY A 589 32.53 29.64 8.55
C GLY A 589 33.37 28.52 9.18
N GLN A 590 32.72 27.50 9.79
CA GLN A 590 33.43 26.40 10.44
C GLN A 590 32.97 25.04 9.82
N TRP A 591 33.94 24.15 9.60
CA TRP A 591 33.65 22.78 9.20
C TRP A 591 33.03 22.01 10.36
N THR A 592 31.94 21.36 10.10
CA THR A 592 31.19 20.55 11.06
C THR A 592 30.83 19.21 10.43
N LYS A 593 31.10 18.12 11.13
CA LYS A 593 30.69 16.78 10.69
C LYS A 593 29.28 16.48 11.21
N ILE A 594 28.38 16.20 10.30
CA ILE A 594 27.00 15.87 10.57
C ILE A 594 26.74 14.40 10.21
N ARG A 595 25.94 13.74 11.02
CA ARG A 595 25.34 12.44 10.73
C ARG A 595 23.88 12.49 11.08
N ILE A 596 23.03 12.13 10.14
CA ILE A 596 21.59 11.96 10.32
C ILE A 596 21.30 10.46 10.29
N GLU A 597 20.61 9.94 11.31
CA GLU A 597 20.12 8.58 11.35
C GLU A 597 18.59 8.59 11.36
N GLY A 598 17.99 7.78 10.49
CA GLY A 598 16.55 7.55 10.46
C GLY A 598 16.21 6.10 10.77
N ASP A 599 15.13 5.91 11.52
CA ASP A 599 14.48 4.61 11.70
C ASP A 599 12.94 4.76 11.68
N ALA A 600 12.22 3.65 11.84
CA ALA A 600 10.75 3.64 11.77
C ALA A 600 10.03 4.44 12.88
N LYS A 601 10.78 4.96 13.86
CA LYS A 601 10.23 5.73 15.00
C LYS A 601 10.58 7.21 14.94
N GLY A 602 11.71 7.58 14.31
CA GLY A 602 12.12 8.97 14.29
C GLY A 602 13.46 9.22 13.61
N THR A 603 13.97 10.45 13.79
CA THR A 603 15.17 10.96 13.13
C THR A 603 16.13 11.57 14.13
N SER A 604 17.40 11.17 14.09
CA SER A 604 18.46 11.61 15.03
C SER A 604 19.48 12.50 14.31
N LEU A 605 19.90 13.58 14.97
CA LEU A 605 20.99 14.46 14.58
C LEU A 605 22.22 14.22 15.44
N PHE A 606 23.33 13.87 14.82
CA PHE A 606 24.65 13.77 15.44
C PHE A 606 25.58 14.86 14.88
N VAL A 607 26.35 15.46 15.74
CA VAL A 607 27.39 16.43 15.38
C VAL A 607 28.71 15.99 15.99
N ASP A 608 29.75 15.89 15.15
CA ASP A 608 31.09 15.42 15.55
C ASP A 608 31.05 14.09 16.35
N GLY A 609 30.12 13.21 15.94
CA GLY A 609 29.90 11.88 16.56
C GLY A 609 29.06 11.87 17.84
N GLN A 610 28.60 13.02 18.31
CA GLN A 610 27.75 13.13 19.50
C GLN A 610 26.29 13.36 19.14
N LEU A 611 25.38 12.58 19.72
CA LEU A 611 23.94 12.81 19.58
C LEU A 611 23.54 14.15 20.15
N GLN A 612 22.98 15.02 19.34
CA GLN A 612 22.46 16.33 19.75
C GLN A 612 20.98 16.28 20.06
N GLU A 613 20.21 15.61 19.21
CA GLU A 613 18.75 15.52 19.36
C GLU A 613 18.21 14.33 18.59
N ARG A 614 17.15 13.74 19.13
CA ARG A 614 16.31 12.78 18.43
C ARG A 614 14.87 13.30 18.40
N LEU A 615 14.32 13.43 17.23
CA LEU A 615 12.90 13.73 17.00
C LEU A 615 12.13 12.41 17.01
N GLU A 616 11.45 12.13 18.12
CA GLU A 616 10.64 10.93 18.33
C GLU A 616 9.67 11.15 19.49
N GLY A 617 8.44 10.63 19.34
CA GLY A 617 7.51 10.48 20.45
C GLY A 617 6.82 11.77 20.91
N ARG A 618 6.77 12.80 20.09
CA ARG A 618 5.93 13.98 20.37
C ARG A 618 4.47 13.58 20.40
N VAL A 619 3.75 14.03 21.43
CA VAL A 619 2.34 13.69 21.69
C VAL A 619 1.55 14.95 21.95
N SER A 620 0.31 15.03 21.42
CA SER A 620 -0.70 15.96 21.87
C SER A 620 -1.83 15.21 22.59
N GLU A 621 -2.33 15.77 23.69
CA GLU A 621 -3.46 15.23 24.44
C GLU A 621 -4.72 16.05 24.18
N HIS A 622 -5.83 15.40 23.93
CA HIS A 622 -7.11 15.99 23.64
C HIS A 622 -8.19 15.37 24.53
N TYR A 623 -9.07 16.21 25.10
CA TYR A 623 -10.16 15.71 25.93
C TYR A 623 -11.33 15.27 25.05
N ASN A 624 -11.73 14.01 25.22
CA ASN A 624 -12.89 13.43 24.55
C ASN A 624 -14.13 13.64 25.40
N GLU A 625 -15.03 14.52 24.97
CA GLU A 625 -16.26 14.87 25.68
C GLU A 625 -17.25 13.71 25.76
N VAL A 626 -17.28 12.83 24.77
CA VAL A 626 -18.18 11.67 24.73
C VAL A 626 -17.76 10.61 25.74
N HIS A 627 -16.50 10.21 25.71
CA HIS A 627 -15.96 9.14 26.54
C HIS A 627 -15.37 9.62 27.88
N LYS A 628 -15.39 10.94 28.14
CA LYS A 628 -14.87 11.58 29.37
C LYS A 628 -13.45 11.14 29.71
N ARG A 629 -12.57 11.04 28.71
CA ARG A 629 -11.16 10.63 28.84
C ARG A 629 -10.25 11.51 28.00
N LYS A 630 -8.93 11.39 28.21
CA LYS A 630 -7.93 12.00 27.32
C LYS A 630 -7.54 10.99 26.25
N ASP A 631 -7.68 11.39 24.99
CA ASP A 631 -7.13 10.68 23.83
C ASP A 631 -5.84 11.35 23.36
N ARG A 632 -4.97 10.62 22.67
CA ARG A 632 -3.63 11.07 22.30
C ARG A 632 -3.39 10.92 20.80
N ILE A 633 -2.74 11.93 20.20
CA ILE A 633 -2.13 11.83 18.87
C ILE A 633 -0.62 11.73 19.03
N TRP A 634 -0.03 10.70 18.40
CA TRP A 634 1.41 10.51 18.31
C TRP A 634 1.90 10.99 16.96
N TYR A 635 2.83 11.96 16.99
CA TYR A 635 3.37 12.52 15.75
C TYR A 635 4.45 11.61 15.17
N GLN A 636 4.42 11.46 13.85
CA GLN A 636 5.41 10.72 13.10
C GLN A 636 6.54 11.68 12.69
N GLU A 637 7.72 11.50 13.31
CA GLU A 637 8.90 12.36 13.10
C GLU A 637 10.00 11.60 12.33
N THR A 638 9.58 10.76 11.41
CA THR A 638 10.42 9.95 10.52
C THR A 638 10.79 10.76 9.26
N LEU A 639 11.90 10.38 8.63
CA LEU A 639 12.37 10.98 7.40
C LEU A 639 12.93 9.90 6.46
N ILE A 640 12.44 9.84 5.23
CA ILE A 640 13.19 9.29 4.11
C ILE A 640 14.11 10.41 3.65
N PHE A 641 15.42 10.18 3.74
CA PHE A 641 16.38 11.27 3.60
C PHE A 641 16.55 11.66 2.13
N PRO A 642 16.33 12.94 1.77
CA PRO A 642 16.44 13.43 0.40
C PRO A 642 17.91 13.50 -0.04
N LEU A 643 18.22 12.93 -1.21
CA LEU A 643 19.57 12.89 -1.73
C LEU A 643 19.68 13.28 -3.21
N LYS A 644 18.54 13.43 -3.93
CA LYS A 644 18.56 13.71 -5.37
C LYS A 644 19.36 14.96 -5.76
N GLN A 645 19.26 15.99 -4.92
CA GLN A 645 19.96 17.26 -5.14
C GLN A 645 20.65 17.73 -3.86
N LEU A 646 21.88 18.18 -4.00
CA LEU A 646 22.63 18.95 -3.01
C LEU A 646 22.49 20.43 -3.38
N GLY A 647 21.87 21.24 -2.49
CA GLY A 647 21.47 22.60 -2.78
C GLY A 647 20.13 22.74 -3.49
N ASP A 648 19.75 23.96 -3.85
CA ASP A 648 18.53 24.27 -4.62
C ASP A 648 18.74 25.56 -5.43
N ALA A 649 18.13 25.63 -6.62
CA ALA A 649 18.33 26.75 -7.55
C ALA A 649 17.66 28.06 -7.11
N ARG A 650 16.81 28.06 -6.09
CA ARG A 650 16.07 29.25 -5.60
C ARG A 650 16.45 29.62 -4.17
N MET A 651 16.55 28.63 -3.28
CA MET A 651 16.76 28.81 -1.84
C MET A 651 17.80 27.80 -1.33
N GLY A 652 18.89 27.61 -2.08
CA GLY A 652 19.90 26.64 -1.78
C GLY A 652 20.81 27.02 -0.61
N PHE A 653 21.49 26.01 -0.07
CA PHE A 653 22.58 26.17 0.88
C PHE A 653 23.72 27.00 0.27
N LYS A 654 24.29 27.93 1.05
CA LYS A 654 25.44 28.71 0.67
C LYS A 654 26.63 28.35 1.54
N GLY A 655 27.69 27.84 0.93
CA GLY A 655 28.86 27.32 1.61
C GLY A 655 29.52 26.15 0.91
N LYS A 656 30.19 25.30 1.67
CA LYS A 656 30.91 24.12 1.16
C LYS A 656 30.40 22.82 1.81
N VAL A 657 30.37 21.74 1.03
CA VAL A 657 30.02 20.40 1.47
C VAL A 657 31.07 19.41 0.95
N ARG A 658 31.41 18.38 1.74
CA ARG A 658 32.29 17.27 1.33
C ARG A 658 31.93 15.99 2.06
N ASN A 659 32.50 14.88 1.62
CA ASN A 659 32.36 13.56 2.24
C ASN A 659 30.89 13.15 2.45
N LEU A 660 30.03 13.42 1.44
CA LEU A 660 28.62 12.99 1.49
C LEU A 660 28.51 11.49 1.21
N ILE A 661 27.97 10.74 2.16
CA ILE A 661 27.87 9.29 2.12
C ILE A 661 26.49 8.88 2.63
N CYS A 662 25.82 7.97 1.93
CA CYS A 662 24.62 7.30 2.44
C CYS A 662 24.91 5.83 2.76
N ILE A 663 24.33 5.34 3.85
CA ILE A 663 24.63 4.05 4.47
C ILE A 663 23.32 3.37 4.86
N PRO A 664 22.91 2.27 4.23
CA PRO A 664 21.85 1.41 4.77
C PRO A 664 22.35 0.76 6.08
N LEU A 665 21.48 0.74 7.13
CA LEU A 665 21.81 0.23 8.45
C LEU A 665 21.17 -1.13 8.73
#